data_6a1a9c486853fe49429df994be4a6f49
#
_entry.id   6a1a9c486853fe49429df994be4a6f49
#
_cell.length_a   1.000
_cell.length_b   1.000
_cell.length_c   1.000
_cell.angle_alpha   90.00
_cell.angle_beta   90.00
_cell.angle_gamma   90.00
#
_symmetry.space_group_name_H-M   'P 1'
#
loop_
_entity.id
_entity.type
_entity.pdbx_description
1 polymer ?
#
loop_
_entity_poly.entity_id
_entity_poly.type
_entity_poly.pdbx_seq_one_letter_code
_entity_poly.pdbx_strand_id
1 'polypeptide(L)'
;AFPKNPPPPFVPRYTKMLEGFLPEENALEVLDGGVQSTVQDADGMIGYWTVGVPPCGAMDAYSFKIGNKLLGNDLNAAGIELTMRGGTYRFRTTASFCITGADMQATLDGESVPMYTVISASPMQELKFKTAAKGMRTYLLVKGGIDVPKIMGSSSTFCDGKFGGHNGRALRTGDVLHLAENCQADNFNSFDGKYIPKIDNTWTIGVLPGPQPTYEYLKPEYLDTLTSSEYTVNFNSARTGIRLNGPVPQWVREDGGEAGLHPSNIHDNAYAIGTLDLTGDQSILLGPDGPSLGGFVCPVTTAKGEMWKLGQLHPGDKVHFQLLTLEQAETIRKNQDKNINLDYTDVVLPKPAQLDASYSIMAEGTHDNTDYKIRLQGEENILVEYGDMVLDIELRFRVHILMNEIEKSDLPVIDMTPGIRSLQVHFDVNKISAREVCEKVKEINANLSSLDDITVPSRIIKLPLSWDDPQTQLAAKRYQQTVRPNAPWCPSNPEFIRRINGLDSIGDVQNIVFDADYLVLGLGDVYLGAPVATPVDPRHRMVTTKYNPARPWTPENAVGIGGAYLCVYGMEGPGGYQFVGRTIQMWNPLRETEYFKKGKPWLLNFFDRLKFYPCSADEILQYRDDFLRGKFHIDIEETTFNLGKYKEYLESIKESAQKFKAHQEASFQAERQRWIENGLDHFESDTETEDTHADDVLPDGCEPINATIPGSVWKVLIEEGQEVKKGDTVAVLESMKMEFPIESEYSGVIEKVFIKTSQQVDAGQMIAAVKTEE
;
A
#
# COMPACT_ATOMS: atom_id res chain seq x y z
N ALA A 1 -28.06 2.62 25.99
CA ALA A 1 -27.05 2.69 27.04
C ALA A 1 -26.21 1.41 26.95
N PHE A 2 -24.95 1.54 26.60
CA PHE A 2 -24.03 0.42 26.67
C PHE A 2 -23.81 0.04 28.13
N PRO A 3 -23.71 -1.26 28.48
CA PRO A 3 -23.42 -1.67 29.84
C PRO A 3 -22.08 -1.05 30.28
N LYS A 4 -22.03 -0.53 31.49
CA LYS A 4 -20.84 0.10 32.08
C LYS A 4 -19.63 -0.82 32.20
N ASN A 5 -19.84 -2.13 32.08
CA ASN A 5 -18.80 -3.14 31.91
C ASN A 5 -19.05 -3.85 30.59
N PRO A 6 -18.16 -3.77 29.60
CA PRO A 6 -18.27 -4.63 28.45
C PRO A 6 -18.26 -6.09 28.92
N PRO A 7 -19.04 -6.99 28.30
CA PRO A 7 -18.90 -8.40 28.58
C PRO A 7 -17.43 -8.80 28.37
N PRO A 8 -16.92 -9.73 29.15
CA PRO A 8 -15.58 -10.25 28.91
C PRO A 8 -15.46 -10.63 27.45
N PRO A 9 -14.28 -10.44 26.83
CA PRO A 9 -14.11 -10.81 25.44
C PRO A 9 -14.59 -12.22 25.26
N PHE A 10 -15.43 -12.43 24.25
CA PHE A 10 -15.90 -13.77 23.90
C PHE A 10 -14.67 -14.57 23.47
N VAL A 11 -14.16 -15.36 24.41
CA VAL A 11 -13.17 -16.38 24.08
C VAL A 11 -13.99 -17.53 23.53
N PRO A 12 -13.89 -17.86 22.22
CA PRO A 12 -14.54 -19.04 21.69
C PRO A 12 -14.01 -20.23 22.50
N ARG A 13 -14.85 -20.78 23.35
CA ARG A 13 -14.53 -22.09 23.94
C ARG A 13 -14.72 -23.09 22.80
N TYR A 14 -13.65 -23.35 22.07
CA TYR A 14 -13.56 -24.54 21.24
C TYR A 14 -13.69 -25.72 22.17
N THR A 15 -14.89 -26.11 22.36
CA THR A 15 -15.18 -27.33 23.08
C THR A 15 -15.20 -28.42 22.03
N LYS A 16 -14.57 -29.53 22.34
CA LYS A 16 -14.74 -30.83 21.67
C LYS A 16 -16.20 -31.20 21.36
N MET A 17 -17.18 -30.42 21.83
CA MET A 17 -18.61 -30.58 21.58
C MET A 17 -19.03 -30.33 20.14
N LEU A 18 -18.28 -29.57 19.32
CA LEU A 18 -18.61 -29.34 17.90
C LEU A 18 -18.10 -30.47 16.99
N GLU A 19 -17.12 -31.26 17.40
CA GLU A 19 -16.56 -32.34 16.59
C GLU A 19 -17.59 -33.42 16.16
N GLY A 20 -18.71 -33.55 16.86
CA GLY A 20 -19.78 -34.50 16.53
C GLY A 20 -21.01 -33.92 15.80
N PHE A 21 -21.05 -32.59 15.58
CA PHE A 21 -22.25 -31.92 15.07
C PHE A 21 -22.11 -31.24 13.72
N LEU A 22 -20.92 -31.15 13.15
CA LEU A 22 -20.74 -30.58 11.82
C LEU A 22 -21.01 -31.66 10.77
N PRO A 23 -21.97 -31.42 9.83
CA PRO A 23 -22.20 -32.34 8.72
C PRO A 23 -20.89 -32.49 7.88
N GLU A 24 -20.79 -33.58 7.11
CA GLU A 24 -19.80 -33.70 6.05
C GLU A 24 -20.05 -32.59 5.04
N GLU A 25 -19.22 -31.55 5.10
CA GLU A 25 -19.26 -30.43 4.16
C GLU A 25 -17.93 -30.33 3.43
N ASN A 26 -17.97 -29.92 2.18
CA ASN A 26 -16.76 -29.57 1.42
C ASN A 26 -16.17 -28.30 2.00
N ALA A 27 -15.40 -28.45 3.08
CA ALA A 27 -14.86 -27.33 3.82
C ALA A 27 -13.47 -27.60 4.40
N LEU A 28 -12.75 -26.51 4.59
CA LEU A 28 -11.47 -26.43 5.32
C LEU A 28 -11.68 -25.60 6.58
N GLU A 29 -11.46 -26.19 7.74
CA GLU A 29 -11.59 -25.54 9.04
C GLU A 29 -10.24 -24.94 9.47
N VAL A 30 -10.24 -23.70 9.95
CA VAL A 30 -9.04 -23.01 10.45
C VAL A 30 -8.92 -23.27 11.95
N LEU A 31 -7.94 -24.06 12.36
CA LEU A 31 -7.64 -24.34 13.77
C LEU A 31 -6.65 -23.30 14.35
N ASP A 32 -5.74 -22.81 13.53
CA ASP A 32 -4.82 -21.69 13.80
C ASP A 32 -4.67 -20.91 12.50
N GLY A 33 -4.88 -19.60 12.55
CA GLY A 33 -4.73 -18.72 11.39
C GLY A 33 -3.28 -18.35 11.04
N GLY A 34 -2.31 -18.78 11.83
CA GLY A 34 -0.92 -18.35 11.67
C GLY A 34 -0.73 -16.86 11.99
N VAL A 35 0.34 -16.28 11.45
CA VAL A 35 0.63 -14.85 11.62
C VAL A 35 -0.34 -14.02 10.79
N GLN A 36 -0.41 -14.28 9.49
CA GLN A 36 -1.37 -13.66 8.58
C GLN A 36 -1.65 -14.63 7.44
N SER A 37 -2.86 -15.19 7.43
CA SER A 37 -3.35 -16.00 6.34
C SER A 37 -4.56 -15.33 5.71
N THR A 38 -4.56 -15.16 4.39
CA THR A 38 -5.65 -14.50 3.67
C THR A 38 -6.05 -15.30 2.44
N VAL A 39 -7.33 -15.25 2.11
CA VAL A 39 -7.79 -15.78 0.81
C VAL A 39 -7.38 -14.79 -0.28
N GLN A 40 -6.68 -15.28 -1.29
CA GLN A 40 -6.26 -14.51 -2.46
C GLN A 40 -6.57 -15.29 -3.74
N ASP A 41 -6.76 -14.59 -4.84
CA ASP A 41 -6.60 -15.13 -6.20
C ASP A 41 -5.30 -14.61 -6.81
N ALA A 42 -4.98 -14.99 -8.05
CA ALA A 42 -3.69 -14.64 -8.64
C ALA A 42 -3.61 -13.16 -9.07
N ASP A 43 -4.70 -12.64 -9.65
CA ASP A 43 -4.68 -11.37 -10.38
C ASP A 43 -5.27 -10.21 -9.58
N GLY A 44 -6.17 -10.50 -8.61
CA GLY A 44 -6.78 -9.48 -7.76
C GLY A 44 -7.90 -8.68 -8.41
N MET A 45 -8.20 -7.50 -7.85
CA MET A 45 -9.29 -6.58 -8.23
C MET A 45 -8.82 -5.62 -9.33
N ILE A 46 -8.73 -6.09 -10.55
CA ILE A 46 -8.21 -5.31 -11.70
C ILE A 46 -9.27 -4.35 -12.22
N GLY A 47 -8.85 -3.14 -12.70
CA GLY A 47 -9.72 -2.13 -13.31
C GLY A 47 -10.29 -1.11 -12.34
N TYR A 48 -9.79 -1.06 -11.10
CA TYR A 48 -10.24 -0.13 -10.07
C TYR A 48 -9.11 0.74 -9.50
N TRP A 49 -7.93 0.72 -10.14
CA TRP A 49 -6.77 1.50 -9.73
C TRP A 49 -7.06 2.99 -9.75
N THR A 50 -7.82 3.44 -10.75
CA THR A 50 -8.26 4.83 -10.95
C THR A 50 -9.09 5.40 -9.79
N VAL A 51 -9.67 4.56 -8.95
CA VAL A 51 -10.44 4.96 -7.75
C VAL A 51 -9.78 4.50 -6.44
N GLY A 52 -8.52 4.11 -6.48
CA GLY A 52 -7.74 3.78 -5.29
C GLY A 52 -8.04 2.42 -4.68
N VAL A 53 -8.57 1.47 -5.44
CA VAL A 53 -8.67 0.09 -5.00
C VAL A 53 -7.41 -0.65 -5.46
N PRO A 54 -6.56 -1.09 -4.53
CA PRO A 54 -5.40 -1.87 -4.90
C PRO A 54 -5.84 -3.24 -5.44
N PRO A 55 -5.13 -3.81 -6.42
CA PRO A 55 -5.48 -5.13 -6.95
C PRO A 55 -5.50 -6.22 -5.89
N CYS A 56 -4.62 -6.14 -4.89
CA CYS A 56 -4.40 -7.25 -3.97
C CYS A 56 -3.87 -8.48 -4.71
N GLY A 57 -4.45 -9.64 -4.54
CA GLY A 57 -3.97 -10.87 -5.18
C GLY A 57 -2.74 -11.47 -4.50
N ALA A 58 -2.25 -12.56 -5.03
CA ALA A 58 -1.07 -13.24 -4.52
C ALA A 58 0.19 -12.39 -4.74
N MET A 59 0.99 -12.15 -3.69
CA MET A 59 2.25 -11.40 -3.84
C MET A 59 3.30 -12.16 -4.64
N ASP A 60 3.30 -13.51 -4.59
CA ASP A 60 4.05 -14.38 -5.49
C ASP A 60 3.06 -15.11 -6.41
N ALA A 61 2.53 -14.37 -7.40
CA ALA A 61 1.58 -14.92 -8.36
C ALA A 61 2.19 -16.04 -9.22
N TYR A 62 3.52 -16.11 -9.35
CA TYR A 62 4.21 -17.15 -10.11
C TYR A 62 4.05 -18.51 -9.42
N SER A 63 4.44 -18.62 -8.14
CA SER A 63 4.26 -19.85 -7.35
C SER A 63 2.78 -20.21 -7.20
N PHE A 64 1.90 -19.22 -7.01
CA PHE A 64 0.46 -19.41 -6.90
C PHE A 64 -0.13 -20.04 -8.17
N LYS A 65 0.20 -19.50 -9.35
CA LYS A 65 -0.30 -20.01 -10.64
C LYS A 65 0.23 -21.41 -10.97
N ILE A 66 1.48 -21.71 -10.62
CA ILE A 66 2.05 -23.07 -10.76
C ILE A 66 1.22 -24.09 -9.98
N GLY A 67 0.92 -23.82 -8.70
CA GLY A 67 0.15 -24.76 -7.88
C GLY A 67 -1.28 -24.96 -8.38
N ASN A 68 -1.97 -23.90 -8.82
CA ASN A 68 -3.27 -24.03 -9.47
C ASN A 68 -3.21 -24.85 -10.76
N LYS A 69 -2.16 -24.65 -11.57
CA LYS A 69 -1.95 -25.44 -12.79
C LYS A 69 -1.77 -26.92 -12.50
N LEU A 70 -0.97 -27.27 -11.50
CA LEU A 70 -0.76 -28.67 -11.09
C LEU A 70 -2.05 -29.36 -10.66
N LEU A 71 -2.92 -28.64 -9.95
CA LEU A 71 -4.25 -29.10 -9.55
C LEU A 71 -5.24 -29.16 -10.71
N GLY A 72 -4.90 -28.64 -11.90
CA GLY A 72 -5.83 -28.48 -13.00
C GLY A 72 -6.96 -27.51 -12.70
N ASN A 73 -6.70 -26.49 -11.90
CA ASN A 73 -7.60 -25.36 -11.63
C ASN A 73 -7.47 -24.28 -12.72
N ASP A 74 -8.42 -23.35 -12.75
CA ASP A 74 -8.18 -22.03 -13.34
C ASP A 74 -6.98 -21.39 -12.62
N LEU A 75 -6.09 -20.71 -13.36
CA LEU A 75 -4.89 -20.09 -12.79
C LEU A 75 -5.23 -19.03 -11.70
N ASN A 76 -6.43 -18.47 -11.81
CA ASN A 76 -6.95 -17.47 -10.88
C ASN A 76 -7.91 -18.03 -9.81
N ALA A 77 -7.97 -19.38 -9.66
CA ALA A 77 -8.78 -20.00 -8.59
C ALA A 77 -8.24 -19.60 -7.22
N ALA A 78 -9.15 -19.24 -6.30
CA ALA A 78 -8.78 -18.73 -4.98
C ALA A 78 -8.05 -19.79 -4.13
N GLY A 79 -7.03 -19.34 -3.40
CA GLY A 79 -6.25 -20.12 -2.43
C GLY A 79 -5.95 -19.32 -1.17
N ILE A 80 -5.15 -19.86 -0.27
CA ILE A 80 -4.71 -19.18 0.95
C ILE A 80 -3.25 -18.76 0.79
N GLU A 81 -2.97 -17.49 0.94
CA GLU A 81 -1.63 -16.94 1.14
C GLU A 81 -1.30 -16.94 2.62
N LEU A 82 -0.22 -17.62 2.99
CA LEU A 82 0.33 -17.73 4.35
C LEU A 82 1.57 -16.86 4.43
N THR A 83 1.66 -15.99 5.44
CA THR A 83 2.78 -15.06 5.59
C THR A 83 3.63 -15.42 6.80
N MET A 84 4.95 -15.59 6.62
CA MET A 84 5.99 -15.80 7.62
C MET A 84 5.84 -17.13 8.40
N ARG A 85 4.79 -17.30 9.19
CA ARG A 85 4.41 -18.53 9.89
C ARG A 85 2.98 -18.89 9.50
N GLY A 86 2.82 -20.08 8.94
CA GLY A 86 1.52 -20.60 8.59
C GLY A 86 0.75 -21.11 9.82
N GLY A 87 -0.50 -21.48 9.57
CA GLY A 87 -1.43 -21.95 10.59
C GLY A 87 -1.61 -23.47 10.60
N THR A 88 -2.76 -23.90 11.13
CA THR A 88 -3.21 -25.29 11.13
C THR A 88 -4.61 -25.36 10.56
N TYR A 89 -4.82 -26.27 9.62
CA TYR A 89 -6.07 -26.42 8.87
C TYR A 89 -6.53 -27.87 8.95
N ARG A 90 -7.84 -28.09 9.13
CA ARG A 90 -8.44 -29.43 9.16
C ARG A 90 -9.36 -29.61 7.95
N PHE A 91 -9.13 -30.66 7.18
CA PHE A 91 -10.00 -31.02 6.07
C PHE A 91 -11.28 -31.67 6.61
N ARG A 92 -12.45 -31.18 6.15
CA ARG A 92 -13.77 -31.75 6.53
C ARG A 92 -14.27 -32.77 5.50
N THR A 93 -13.61 -32.85 4.35
CA THR A 93 -13.87 -33.77 3.24
C THR A 93 -12.58 -34.28 2.66
N THR A 94 -12.66 -35.31 1.79
CA THR A 94 -11.52 -35.71 0.98
C THR A 94 -11.27 -34.62 -0.06
N ALA A 95 -10.07 -34.01 -0.04
CA ALA A 95 -9.71 -32.96 -0.96
C ALA A 95 -8.25 -33.10 -1.45
N SER A 96 -7.99 -32.71 -2.68
CA SER A 96 -6.63 -32.61 -3.22
C SER A 96 -6.11 -31.18 -3.08
N PHE A 97 -4.86 -31.04 -2.68
CA PHE A 97 -4.21 -29.75 -2.46
C PHE A 97 -2.77 -29.74 -2.98
N CYS A 98 -2.22 -28.56 -3.14
CA CYS A 98 -0.82 -28.32 -3.49
C CYS A 98 -0.27 -27.16 -2.65
N ILE A 99 0.97 -27.27 -2.20
CA ILE A 99 1.68 -26.22 -1.46
C ILE A 99 2.80 -25.69 -2.31
N THR A 100 2.87 -24.35 -2.48
CA THR A 100 3.90 -23.68 -3.27
C THR A 100 4.44 -22.43 -2.55
N GLY A 101 5.50 -21.80 -3.07
CA GLY A 101 6.16 -20.65 -2.46
C GLY A 101 7.26 -21.06 -1.46
N ALA A 102 7.40 -20.32 -0.36
CA ALA A 102 8.37 -20.60 0.70
C ALA A 102 8.05 -21.91 1.44
N ASP A 103 9.09 -22.64 1.85
CA ASP A 103 8.91 -23.88 2.62
C ASP A 103 8.68 -23.58 4.11
N MET A 104 7.43 -23.75 4.53
CA MET A 104 7.00 -23.68 5.93
C MET A 104 6.95 -25.06 6.61
N GLN A 105 7.68 -26.04 6.11
CA GLN A 105 7.81 -27.39 6.67
C GLN A 105 6.46 -28.03 7.01
N ALA A 106 5.56 -28.04 6.01
CA ALA A 106 4.20 -28.52 6.17
C ALA A 106 4.15 -30.01 6.55
N THR A 107 3.23 -30.35 7.44
CA THR A 107 2.96 -31.76 7.83
C THR A 107 1.46 -32.04 7.77
N LEU A 108 1.08 -33.22 7.26
CA LEU A 108 -0.29 -33.76 7.30
C LEU A 108 -0.32 -34.87 8.35
N ASP A 109 -1.03 -34.68 9.47
CA ASP A 109 -1.04 -35.56 10.65
C ASP A 109 0.37 -35.92 11.15
N GLY A 110 1.33 -34.97 11.03
CA GLY A 110 2.72 -35.15 11.46
C GLY A 110 3.69 -35.69 10.39
N GLU A 111 3.18 -36.18 9.27
CA GLU A 111 3.98 -36.63 8.12
C GLU A 111 4.32 -35.49 7.22
N SER A 112 5.58 -35.39 6.76
CA SER A 112 6.06 -34.30 5.89
C SER A 112 5.35 -34.27 4.54
N VAL A 113 4.94 -33.09 4.10
CA VAL A 113 4.27 -32.86 2.82
C VAL A 113 5.25 -32.25 1.82
N PRO A 114 5.42 -32.85 0.62
CA PRO A 114 6.28 -32.28 -0.41
C PRO A 114 5.68 -31.01 -1.01
N MET A 115 6.55 -30.02 -1.26
CA MET A 115 6.21 -28.80 -1.98
C MET A 115 5.98 -29.05 -3.48
N TYR A 116 5.19 -28.22 -4.15
CA TYR A 116 4.92 -28.26 -5.59
C TYR A 116 4.46 -29.65 -6.10
N THR A 117 3.72 -30.37 -5.26
CA THR A 117 3.18 -31.69 -5.55
C THR A 117 1.72 -31.76 -5.14
N VAL A 118 0.87 -32.33 -5.99
CA VAL A 118 -0.53 -32.56 -5.67
C VAL A 118 -0.66 -33.75 -4.72
N ILE A 119 -1.35 -33.54 -3.60
CA ILE A 119 -1.57 -34.54 -2.53
C ILE A 119 -3.05 -34.60 -2.22
N SER A 120 -3.52 -35.74 -1.70
CA SER A 120 -4.88 -35.91 -1.18
C SER A 120 -4.86 -35.93 0.34
N ALA A 121 -5.78 -35.19 0.95
CA ALA A 121 -6.12 -35.29 2.36
C ALA A 121 -7.44 -36.01 2.53
N SER A 122 -7.56 -36.82 3.58
CA SER A 122 -8.81 -37.46 4.03
C SER A 122 -9.55 -36.57 5.04
N PRO A 123 -10.87 -36.80 5.25
CA PRO A 123 -11.60 -36.09 6.28
C PRO A 123 -10.93 -36.17 7.65
N MET A 124 -10.94 -35.09 8.41
CA MET A 124 -10.36 -34.90 9.74
C MET A 124 -8.83 -34.86 9.80
N GLN A 125 -8.10 -35.01 8.70
CA GLN A 125 -6.66 -34.80 8.69
C GLN A 125 -6.31 -33.34 8.91
N GLU A 126 -5.23 -33.10 9.65
CA GLU A 126 -4.73 -31.78 10.01
C GLU A 126 -3.45 -31.44 9.24
N LEU A 127 -3.52 -30.38 8.45
CA LEU A 127 -2.37 -29.79 7.76
C LEU A 127 -1.80 -28.66 8.60
N LYS A 128 -0.56 -28.81 9.05
CA LYS A 128 0.12 -27.87 9.95
C LYS A 128 1.36 -27.29 9.29
N PHE A 129 1.52 -25.97 9.39
CA PHE A 129 2.67 -25.23 8.91
C PHE A 129 3.50 -24.68 10.07
N LYS A 130 4.80 -24.47 9.83
CA LYS A 130 5.73 -23.80 10.74
C LYS A 130 6.12 -22.43 10.20
N THR A 131 7.21 -21.85 10.74
CA THR A 131 7.83 -20.64 10.22
C THR A 131 8.72 -20.97 9.02
N ALA A 132 8.66 -20.14 7.98
CA ALA A 132 9.56 -20.27 6.84
C ALA A 132 11.00 -19.92 7.27
N ALA A 133 11.96 -20.74 6.90
CA ALA A 133 13.38 -20.47 7.14
C ALA A 133 13.97 -19.50 6.11
N LYS A 134 13.42 -19.48 4.91
CA LYS A 134 13.75 -18.58 3.79
C LYS A 134 12.47 -18.21 3.06
N GLY A 135 12.43 -16.98 2.55
CA GLY A 135 11.24 -16.45 1.92
C GLY A 135 10.18 -16.06 2.94
N MET A 136 9.04 -15.63 2.44
CA MET A 136 8.03 -14.98 3.26
C MET A 136 6.64 -15.60 3.12
N ARG A 137 6.30 -16.10 1.92
CA ARG A 137 4.93 -16.50 1.59
C ARG A 137 4.84 -17.91 1.03
N THR A 138 3.88 -18.64 1.58
CA THR A 138 3.50 -19.98 1.14
C THR A 138 2.04 -19.96 0.70
N TYR A 139 1.71 -20.74 -0.30
CA TYR A 139 0.34 -20.85 -0.82
C TYR A 139 -0.20 -22.25 -0.57
N LEU A 140 -1.37 -22.31 0.08
CA LEU A 140 -2.19 -23.51 0.17
C LEU A 140 -3.31 -23.40 -0.87
N LEU A 141 -3.20 -24.22 -1.91
CA LEU A 141 -4.14 -24.29 -3.02
C LEU A 141 -4.91 -25.61 -2.96
N VAL A 142 -6.22 -25.57 -3.16
CA VAL A 142 -7.10 -26.75 -3.12
C VAL A 142 -7.76 -26.91 -4.49
N LYS A 143 -7.99 -28.15 -4.91
CA LYS A 143 -8.70 -28.45 -6.15
C LYS A 143 -10.09 -27.78 -6.18
N GLY A 144 -10.34 -27.06 -7.27
CA GLY A 144 -11.56 -26.26 -7.45
C GLY A 144 -11.51 -24.87 -6.80
N GLY A 145 -10.52 -24.61 -5.93
CA GLY A 145 -10.37 -23.34 -5.21
C GLY A 145 -11.25 -23.21 -3.97
N ILE A 146 -11.13 -22.08 -3.30
CA ILE A 146 -11.91 -21.69 -2.13
C ILE A 146 -13.12 -20.88 -2.59
N ASP A 147 -14.31 -21.26 -2.16
CA ASP A 147 -15.55 -20.55 -2.48
C ASP A 147 -15.76 -19.38 -1.51
N VAL A 148 -15.52 -18.17 -1.99
CA VAL A 148 -15.78 -16.92 -1.30
C VAL A 148 -16.48 -15.92 -2.23
N PRO A 149 -17.27 -14.98 -1.71
CA PRO A 149 -17.89 -13.96 -2.53
C PRO A 149 -16.87 -13.13 -3.31
N LYS A 150 -17.10 -12.98 -4.60
CA LYS A 150 -16.26 -12.09 -5.43
C LYS A 150 -16.68 -10.63 -5.23
N ILE A 151 -15.72 -9.79 -4.86
CA ILE A 151 -15.88 -8.34 -4.79
C ILE A 151 -15.03 -7.73 -5.90
N MET A 152 -15.63 -6.87 -6.73
CA MET A 152 -14.95 -6.28 -7.91
C MET A 152 -14.29 -7.32 -8.82
N GLY A 153 -14.96 -8.47 -8.99
CA GLY A 153 -14.48 -9.56 -9.85
C GLY A 153 -13.46 -10.50 -9.22
N SER A 154 -12.93 -10.22 -8.03
CA SER A 154 -11.87 -10.96 -7.35
C SER A 154 -12.33 -11.62 -6.06
N SER A 155 -11.67 -12.73 -5.73
CA SER A 155 -11.76 -13.44 -4.44
C SER A 155 -10.72 -12.95 -3.42
N SER A 156 -9.90 -11.95 -3.75
CA SER A 156 -8.80 -11.46 -2.91
C SER A 156 -9.26 -10.64 -1.72
N THR A 157 -8.51 -10.74 -0.63
CA THR A 157 -8.72 -9.97 0.59
C THR A 157 -7.91 -8.68 0.55
N PHE A 158 -8.55 -7.55 0.80
CA PHE A 158 -7.90 -6.31 1.16
C PHE A 158 -8.09 -6.03 2.66
N CYS A 159 -7.11 -6.43 3.47
CA CYS A 159 -7.22 -6.37 4.93
C CYS A 159 -7.37 -4.94 5.47
N ASP A 160 -6.60 -3.99 4.95
CA ASP A 160 -6.64 -2.59 5.39
C ASP A 160 -7.99 -1.95 5.04
N GLY A 161 -8.54 -2.26 3.86
CA GLY A 161 -9.87 -1.82 3.43
C GLY A 161 -11.03 -2.61 4.03
N LYS A 162 -10.76 -3.72 4.73
CA LYS A 162 -11.73 -4.58 5.43
C LYS A 162 -12.82 -5.17 4.50
N PHE A 163 -12.46 -5.57 3.28
CA PHE A 163 -13.36 -6.24 2.34
C PHE A 163 -12.65 -7.28 1.47
N GLY A 164 -13.42 -8.07 0.76
CA GLY A 164 -12.95 -9.17 -0.09
C GLY A 164 -12.61 -10.44 0.70
N GLY A 165 -12.27 -11.51 0.01
CA GLY A 165 -11.91 -12.79 0.55
C GLY A 165 -12.87 -13.32 1.60
N HIS A 166 -12.33 -13.88 2.69
CA HIS A 166 -13.11 -14.30 3.84
C HIS A 166 -13.28 -13.15 4.84
N ASN A 167 -14.40 -12.44 4.77
CA ASN A 167 -14.78 -11.34 5.68
C ASN A 167 -13.81 -10.13 5.71
N GLY A 168 -13.04 -9.89 4.68
CA GLY A 168 -12.14 -8.72 4.58
C GLY A 168 -11.02 -8.68 5.62
N ARG A 169 -10.56 -9.82 6.09
CA ARG A 169 -9.54 -9.93 7.14
C ARG A 169 -8.71 -11.20 7.03
N ALA A 170 -7.62 -11.24 7.77
CA ALA A 170 -6.89 -12.48 8.00
C ALA A 170 -7.78 -13.54 8.66
N LEU A 171 -7.51 -14.80 8.32
CA LEU A 171 -8.18 -15.97 8.87
C LEU A 171 -7.90 -16.12 10.37
N ARG A 172 -8.89 -16.63 11.09
CA ARG A 172 -8.83 -16.83 12.55
C ARG A 172 -9.29 -18.23 12.89
N THR A 173 -8.86 -18.70 14.02
CA THR A 173 -9.36 -19.95 14.61
C THR A 173 -10.89 -19.95 14.61
N GLY A 174 -11.49 -20.98 14.02
CA GLY A 174 -12.92 -21.18 13.89
C GLY A 174 -13.54 -20.70 12.58
N ASP A 175 -12.77 -20.08 11.71
CA ASP A 175 -13.24 -19.83 10.35
C ASP A 175 -13.41 -21.18 9.61
N VAL A 176 -14.47 -21.26 8.81
CA VAL A 176 -14.75 -22.40 7.93
C VAL A 176 -14.78 -21.88 6.50
N LEU A 177 -13.89 -22.40 5.69
CA LEU A 177 -13.77 -22.03 4.27
C LEU A 177 -14.44 -23.11 3.43
N HIS A 178 -15.46 -22.75 2.66
CA HIS A 178 -16.10 -23.67 1.74
C HIS A 178 -15.18 -23.96 0.55
N LEU A 179 -15.17 -25.22 0.13
CA LEU A 179 -14.44 -25.71 -1.05
C LEU A 179 -15.43 -25.95 -2.18
N ALA A 180 -14.95 -25.96 -3.42
CA ALA A 180 -15.73 -26.33 -4.59
C ALA A 180 -16.32 -27.75 -4.43
N GLU A 181 -17.45 -28.03 -5.10
CA GLU A 181 -18.08 -29.36 -5.07
C GLU A 181 -17.15 -30.48 -5.54
N ASN A 182 -16.33 -30.19 -6.57
CA ASN A 182 -15.29 -31.12 -7.04
C ASN A 182 -13.92 -30.69 -6.51
N CYS A 183 -13.59 -31.11 -5.30
CA CYS A 183 -12.33 -30.81 -4.63
C CYS A 183 -11.30 -31.96 -4.69
N GLN A 184 -11.49 -32.98 -5.58
CA GLN A 184 -10.56 -34.07 -5.79
C GLN A 184 -9.94 -33.99 -7.20
N ALA A 185 -8.60 -34.09 -7.28
CA ALA A 185 -7.88 -34.07 -8.53
C ALA A 185 -7.84 -35.45 -9.18
N ASP A 186 -7.96 -35.49 -10.51
CA ASP A 186 -7.84 -36.73 -11.28
C ASP A 186 -6.41 -37.22 -11.40
N ASN A 187 -5.43 -36.32 -11.27
CA ASN A 187 -4.00 -36.60 -11.42
C ASN A 187 -3.20 -35.98 -10.27
N PHE A 188 -2.18 -36.70 -9.83
CA PHE A 188 -1.26 -36.29 -8.76
C PHE A 188 0.08 -35.85 -9.37
N ASN A 189 0.07 -34.66 -9.99
CA ASN A 189 1.22 -34.10 -10.69
C ASN A 189 2.20 -33.44 -9.71
N SER A 190 3.46 -33.43 -10.10
CA SER A 190 4.52 -32.68 -9.41
C SER A 190 5.19 -31.73 -10.41
N PHE A 191 5.61 -30.56 -9.95
CA PHE A 191 6.44 -29.66 -10.74
C PHE A 191 7.87 -30.18 -10.81
N ASP A 192 8.54 -30.01 -11.96
CA ASP A 192 9.94 -30.46 -12.07
C ASP A 192 10.83 -29.65 -11.11
N GLY A 193 11.48 -30.33 -10.20
CA GLY A 193 12.29 -29.75 -9.13
C GLY A 193 13.41 -28.83 -9.62
N LYS A 194 13.90 -29.04 -10.85
CA LYS A 194 14.91 -28.17 -11.48
C LYS A 194 14.39 -26.74 -11.68
N TYR A 195 13.11 -26.58 -11.95
CA TYR A 195 12.49 -25.30 -12.34
C TYR A 195 11.70 -24.63 -11.21
N ILE A 196 11.67 -25.24 -10.01
CA ILE A 196 11.09 -24.59 -8.82
C ILE A 196 11.81 -23.25 -8.56
N PRO A 197 11.07 -22.15 -8.35
CA PRO A 197 11.65 -20.85 -8.03
C PRO A 197 12.59 -20.93 -6.82
N LYS A 198 13.81 -20.44 -6.97
CA LYS A 198 14.79 -20.46 -5.87
C LYS A 198 14.54 -19.30 -4.93
N ILE A 199 14.35 -19.62 -3.66
CA ILE A 199 14.19 -18.67 -2.57
C ILE A 199 15.47 -18.65 -1.75
N ASP A 200 16.04 -17.45 -1.53
CA ASP A 200 17.27 -17.25 -0.78
C ASP A 200 17.16 -15.99 0.10
N ASN A 201 18.23 -15.65 0.84
CA ASN A 201 18.32 -14.45 1.69
C ASN A 201 19.05 -13.29 0.98
N THR A 202 19.57 -13.53 -0.22
CA THR A 202 20.18 -12.51 -1.08
C THR A 202 19.54 -12.55 -2.45
N TRP A 203 19.01 -11.40 -2.84
CA TRP A 203 18.17 -11.26 -4.03
C TRP A 203 18.80 -10.31 -5.04
N THR A 204 18.75 -10.67 -6.31
CA THR A 204 18.91 -9.71 -7.41
C THR A 204 17.56 -9.51 -8.08
N ILE A 205 17.09 -8.26 -8.13
CA ILE A 205 15.79 -7.89 -8.70
C ILE A 205 16.03 -7.11 -10.00
N GLY A 206 15.47 -7.63 -11.09
CA GLY A 206 15.50 -6.95 -12.38
C GLY A 206 14.49 -5.80 -12.42
N VAL A 207 14.96 -4.60 -12.80
CA VAL A 207 14.15 -3.39 -12.85
C VAL A 207 14.32 -2.65 -14.17
N LEU A 208 13.28 -1.91 -14.56
CA LEU A 208 13.29 -1.00 -15.72
C LEU A 208 13.43 0.45 -15.22
N PRO A 209 14.27 1.30 -15.85
CA PRO A 209 14.29 2.73 -15.54
C PRO A 209 12.93 3.36 -15.81
N GLY A 210 12.43 4.16 -14.88
CA GLY A 210 11.19 4.91 -15.02
C GLY A 210 10.20 4.75 -13.86
N PRO A 211 9.29 5.72 -13.73
CA PRO A 211 9.09 6.87 -14.62
C PRO A 211 10.03 8.06 -14.39
N GLN A 212 10.60 8.30 -13.18
CA GLN A 212 11.33 9.52 -12.84
C GLN A 212 12.80 9.30 -12.42
N PRO A 213 13.66 8.64 -13.21
CA PRO A 213 15.10 8.54 -12.91
C PRO A 213 15.92 9.74 -13.40
N THR A 214 15.31 10.70 -14.10
CA THR A 214 15.98 11.77 -14.84
C THR A 214 16.48 12.91 -13.95
N TYR A 215 17.41 13.71 -14.48
CA TYR A 215 18.02 14.84 -13.74
C TYR A 215 17.08 16.02 -13.51
N GLU A 216 15.81 15.87 -13.81
CA GLU A 216 14.77 16.73 -13.28
C GLU A 216 14.59 16.53 -11.77
N TYR A 217 14.98 15.35 -11.27
CA TYR A 217 14.78 14.90 -9.87
C TYR A 217 16.07 14.43 -9.21
N LEU A 218 16.80 13.51 -9.86
CA LEU A 218 17.91 12.75 -9.30
C LEU A 218 19.21 13.04 -10.04
N LYS A 219 20.33 13.02 -9.35
CA LYS A 219 21.64 13.19 -9.97
C LYS A 219 21.94 12.05 -10.95
N PRO A 220 22.72 12.31 -12.01
CA PRO A 220 23.02 11.31 -13.06
C PRO A 220 23.57 10.00 -12.52
N GLU A 221 24.33 10.05 -11.42
CA GLU A 221 24.99 8.90 -10.80
C GLU A 221 24.03 8.02 -9.98
N TYR A 222 22.78 8.44 -9.80
CA TYR A 222 21.86 7.73 -8.91
C TYR A 222 21.56 6.29 -9.38
N LEU A 223 21.36 6.05 -10.68
CA LEU A 223 21.17 4.70 -11.20
C LEU A 223 22.36 3.78 -10.99
N ASP A 224 23.59 4.32 -11.10
CA ASP A 224 24.81 3.59 -10.78
C ASP A 224 24.90 3.27 -9.29
N THR A 225 24.54 4.23 -8.43
CA THR A 225 24.46 4.03 -6.99
C THR A 225 23.43 2.95 -6.65
N LEU A 226 22.23 3.02 -7.24
CA LEU A 226 21.15 2.04 -7.03
C LEU A 226 21.60 0.62 -7.38
N THR A 227 22.29 0.44 -8.51
CA THR A 227 22.66 -0.90 -9.00
C THR A 227 23.95 -1.45 -8.42
N SER A 228 24.84 -0.59 -7.89
CA SER A 228 26.08 -1.00 -7.22
C SER A 228 25.96 -1.21 -5.72
N SER A 229 24.85 -0.79 -5.12
CA SER A 229 24.64 -0.85 -3.67
C SER A 229 23.86 -2.08 -3.25
N GLU A 230 24.07 -2.50 -2.01
CA GLU A 230 23.25 -3.49 -1.30
C GLU A 230 22.21 -2.77 -0.46
N TYR A 231 20.97 -3.23 -0.54
CA TYR A 231 19.87 -2.81 0.30
C TYR A 231 19.49 -3.94 1.27
N THR A 232 18.94 -3.58 2.42
CA THR A 232 18.43 -4.55 3.39
C THR A 232 16.93 -4.35 3.58
N VAL A 233 16.16 -5.44 3.55
CA VAL A 233 14.72 -5.41 3.78
C VAL A 233 14.42 -5.04 5.23
N ASN A 234 13.65 -3.96 5.42
CA ASN A 234 13.25 -3.48 6.73
C ASN A 234 12.09 -4.33 7.29
N PHE A 235 12.07 -4.54 8.61
CA PHE A 235 11.01 -5.30 9.30
C PHE A 235 9.61 -4.68 9.18
N ASN A 236 9.50 -3.38 8.93
CA ASN A 236 8.23 -2.68 8.68
C ASN A 236 7.70 -2.86 7.24
N SER A 237 8.09 -3.93 6.58
CA SER A 237 7.61 -4.29 5.25
C SER A 237 6.26 -4.99 5.33
N ALA A 238 5.38 -4.74 4.37
CA ALA A 238 4.04 -5.33 4.29
C ALA A 238 3.60 -5.49 2.82
N ARG A 239 2.39 -6.01 2.59
CA ARG A 239 1.80 -6.10 1.25
C ARG A 239 1.60 -4.73 0.57
N THR A 240 1.48 -3.64 1.36
CA THR A 240 1.40 -2.26 0.85
C THR A 240 2.72 -1.76 0.28
N GLY A 241 3.86 -2.22 0.81
CA GLY A 241 5.19 -1.85 0.34
C GLY A 241 6.29 -2.46 1.20
N ILE A 242 7.39 -2.81 0.53
CA ILE A 242 8.58 -3.37 1.14
C ILE A 242 9.59 -2.24 1.30
N ARG A 243 9.86 -1.88 2.55
CA ARG A 243 10.82 -0.83 2.89
C ARG A 243 12.23 -1.37 2.80
N LEU A 244 13.13 -0.58 2.25
CA LEU A 244 14.53 -0.93 2.07
C LEU A 244 15.42 0.08 2.78
N ASN A 245 16.34 -0.41 3.58
CA ASN A 245 17.45 0.38 4.13
C ASN A 245 18.62 0.33 3.14
N GLY A 246 19.12 1.48 2.74
CA GLY A 246 20.19 1.58 1.73
C GLY A 246 20.65 3.02 1.55
N PRO A 247 21.40 3.32 0.49
CA PRO A 247 21.89 4.67 0.22
C PRO A 247 20.78 5.69 0.10
N VAL A 248 21.00 6.87 0.68
CA VAL A 248 20.10 8.01 0.55
C VAL A 248 20.07 8.49 -0.91
N PRO A 249 18.90 8.78 -1.49
CA PRO A 249 18.80 9.31 -2.85
C PRO A 249 19.55 10.63 -3.04
N GLN A 250 20.17 10.78 -4.20
CA GLN A 250 20.96 11.97 -4.54
C GLN A 250 20.11 12.94 -5.36
N TRP A 251 19.55 13.94 -4.69
CA TRP A 251 18.64 14.91 -5.29
C TRP A 251 19.35 16.01 -6.09
N VAL A 252 18.75 16.45 -7.22
CA VAL A 252 19.19 17.62 -7.99
C VAL A 252 18.54 18.89 -7.46
N ARG A 253 17.26 18.80 -7.09
CA ARG A 253 16.48 19.93 -6.59
C ARG A 253 16.52 19.98 -5.05
N GLU A 254 16.26 21.16 -4.49
CA GLU A 254 16.32 21.39 -3.06
C GLU A 254 14.99 21.10 -2.34
N ASP A 255 13.87 21.24 -3.07
CA ASP A 255 12.52 20.99 -2.57
C ASP A 255 11.58 20.55 -3.69
N GLY A 256 10.32 20.30 -3.36
CA GLY A 256 9.25 19.93 -4.29
C GLY A 256 8.40 21.10 -4.76
N GLY A 257 8.72 22.35 -4.42
CA GLY A 257 7.89 23.53 -4.72
C GLY A 257 6.50 23.40 -4.10
N GLU A 258 5.45 23.65 -4.90
CA GLU A 258 4.05 23.54 -4.44
C GLU A 258 3.64 22.12 -4.02
N ALA A 259 4.43 21.09 -4.35
CA ALA A 259 4.18 19.71 -3.94
C ALA A 259 4.68 19.40 -2.51
N GLY A 260 5.59 20.20 -1.95
CA GLY A 260 6.09 20.05 -0.58
C GLY A 260 7.56 20.41 -0.41
N LEU A 261 8.03 20.43 0.84
CA LEU A 261 9.39 20.90 1.19
C LEU A 261 10.50 19.90 0.86
N HIS A 262 10.19 18.60 0.75
CA HIS A 262 11.22 17.60 0.47
C HIS A 262 11.44 17.42 -1.05
N PRO A 263 12.68 17.28 -1.53
CA PRO A 263 12.96 17.11 -2.97
C PRO A 263 12.33 15.85 -3.59
N SER A 264 11.94 14.85 -2.81
CA SER A 264 11.17 13.70 -3.31
C SER A 264 9.73 14.05 -3.68
N ASN A 265 9.19 15.19 -3.23
CA ASN A 265 7.79 15.54 -3.44
C ASN A 265 7.55 16.02 -4.88
N ILE A 266 6.55 15.45 -5.52
CA ILE A 266 6.03 15.85 -6.84
C ILE A 266 4.52 16.00 -6.78
N HIS A 267 3.91 16.59 -7.80
CA HIS A 267 2.46 16.55 -7.95
C HIS A 267 1.98 15.12 -8.15
N ASP A 268 0.86 14.80 -7.54
CA ASP A 268 0.35 13.42 -7.50
C ASP A 268 0.19 12.86 -8.92
N ASN A 269 0.77 11.71 -9.11
CA ASN A 269 0.69 10.89 -10.32
C ASN A 269 0.37 9.43 -9.96
N ALA A 270 0.00 8.63 -10.95
CA ALA A 270 -0.29 7.24 -10.72
C ALA A 270 0.99 6.43 -10.50
N TYR A 271 0.96 5.59 -9.49
CA TYR A 271 1.99 4.59 -9.22
C TYR A 271 1.74 3.30 -9.99
N ALA A 272 2.77 2.47 -10.11
CA ALA A 272 2.65 1.08 -10.56
C ALA A 272 3.10 0.13 -9.45
N ILE A 273 2.53 -1.06 -9.39
CA ILE A 273 3.01 -2.11 -8.48
C ILE A 273 4.46 -2.45 -8.85
N GLY A 274 5.31 -2.66 -7.85
CA GLY A 274 6.73 -2.94 -8.03
C GLY A 274 7.59 -1.71 -8.31
N THR A 275 6.99 -0.51 -8.33
CA THR A 275 7.76 0.74 -8.43
C THR A 275 8.53 1.00 -7.13
N LEU A 276 9.79 1.43 -7.26
CA LEU A 276 10.57 1.94 -6.13
C LEU A 276 10.14 3.38 -5.87
N ASP A 277 9.40 3.60 -4.80
CA ASP A 277 8.92 4.90 -4.33
C ASP A 277 9.91 5.50 -3.32
N LEU A 278 10.35 6.73 -3.57
CA LEU A 278 11.26 7.47 -2.69
C LEU A 278 10.45 8.38 -1.75
N THR A 279 9.94 7.80 -0.69
CA THR A 279 9.17 8.53 0.33
C THR A 279 10.13 9.27 1.27
N GLY A 280 10.45 10.52 0.96
CA GLY A 280 11.58 11.22 1.58
C GLY A 280 12.89 10.57 1.13
N ASP A 281 13.72 10.22 2.09
CA ASP A 281 14.98 9.52 1.83
C ASP A 281 14.86 7.99 1.93
N GLN A 282 13.66 7.48 2.21
CA GLN A 282 13.40 6.05 2.32
C GLN A 282 12.94 5.44 0.99
N SER A 283 13.57 4.35 0.59
CA SER A 283 13.18 3.53 -0.57
C SER A 283 12.11 2.52 -0.18
N ILE A 284 10.99 2.47 -0.94
CA ILE A 284 9.87 1.54 -0.73
C ILE A 284 9.48 0.90 -2.06
N LEU A 285 9.59 -0.42 -2.18
CA LEU A 285 9.02 -1.16 -3.31
C LEU A 285 7.51 -1.34 -3.08
N LEU A 286 6.68 -0.74 -3.93
CA LEU A 286 5.23 -0.80 -3.79
C LEU A 286 4.70 -2.21 -4.07
N GLY A 287 3.89 -2.73 -3.15
CA GLY A 287 3.26 -4.03 -3.23
C GLY A 287 1.85 -3.98 -3.84
N PRO A 288 1.20 -5.14 -3.99
CA PRO A 288 -0.14 -5.23 -4.61
C PRO A 288 -1.25 -4.60 -3.79
N ASP A 289 -1.04 -4.31 -2.51
CA ASP A 289 -1.93 -3.54 -1.65
C ASP A 289 -1.49 -2.06 -1.53
N GLY A 290 -0.54 -1.61 -2.38
CA GLY A 290 -0.01 -0.25 -2.37
C GLY A 290 -1.01 0.80 -2.88
N PRO A 291 -0.72 2.11 -2.69
CA PRO A 291 -1.57 3.19 -3.16
C PRO A 291 -1.51 3.37 -4.68
N SER A 292 -2.62 3.78 -5.28
CA SER A 292 -2.71 4.00 -6.73
C SER A 292 -2.19 5.38 -7.17
N LEU A 293 -2.30 6.37 -6.29
CA LEU A 293 -1.85 7.75 -6.52
C LEU A 293 -0.92 8.18 -5.39
N GLY A 294 0.01 9.02 -5.72
CA GLY A 294 0.85 9.70 -4.76
C GLY A 294 1.82 10.70 -5.38
N GLY A 295 2.48 11.44 -4.54
CA GLY A 295 3.34 12.54 -4.91
C GLY A 295 4.79 12.34 -4.49
N PHE A 296 5.40 11.21 -4.89
CA PHE A 296 6.81 10.95 -4.68
C PHE A 296 7.52 10.47 -5.96
N VAL A 297 8.81 10.75 -6.04
CA VAL A 297 9.65 10.35 -7.18
C VAL A 297 9.87 8.84 -7.21
N CYS A 298 9.71 8.24 -8.38
CA CYS A 298 9.85 6.81 -8.64
C CYS A 298 10.89 6.53 -9.74
N PRO A 299 12.13 6.18 -9.40
CA PRO A 299 13.20 6.05 -10.40
C PRO A 299 13.16 4.76 -11.23
N VAL A 300 12.70 3.65 -10.66
CA VAL A 300 12.67 2.35 -11.34
C VAL A 300 11.40 1.58 -10.99
N THR A 301 11.01 0.65 -11.88
CA THR A 301 9.88 -0.26 -11.66
C THR A 301 10.36 -1.70 -11.87
N THR A 302 10.02 -2.60 -10.96
CA THR A 302 10.33 -4.03 -11.05
C THR A 302 9.73 -4.63 -12.31
N ALA A 303 10.51 -5.40 -13.06
CA ALA A 303 10.03 -6.12 -14.23
C ALA A 303 8.95 -7.14 -13.83
N LYS A 304 7.91 -7.33 -14.65
CA LYS A 304 6.77 -8.19 -14.33
C LYS A 304 7.19 -9.62 -13.97
N GLY A 305 8.14 -10.19 -14.68
CA GLY A 305 8.68 -11.51 -14.39
C GLY A 305 9.51 -11.60 -13.11
N GLU A 306 9.84 -10.47 -12.47
CA GLU A 306 10.59 -10.40 -11.23
C GLU A 306 9.70 -10.09 -10.00
N MET A 307 8.44 -9.73 -10.23
CA MET A 307 7.49 -9.31 -9.17
C MET A 307 7.29 -10.36 -8.07
N TRP A 308 7.33 -11.66 -8.43
CA TRP A 308 7.18 -12.74 -7.45
C TRP A 308 8.22 -12.70 -6.34
N LYS A 309 9.44 -12.19 -6.63
CA LYS A 309 10.51 -12.04 -5.63
C LYS A 309 10.12 -11.09 -4.51
N LEU A 310 9.38 -10.00 -4.84
CA LEU A 310 8.85 -9.08 -3.82
C LEU A 310 7.96 -9.81 -2.81
N GLY A 311 7.21 -10.82 -3.28
CA GLY A 311 6.40 -11.69 -2.43
C GLY A 311 7.21 -12.55 -1.47
N GLN A 312 8.49 -12.79 -1.76
CA GLN A 312 9.34 -13.68 -0.96
C GLN A 312 10.42 -12.95 -0.14
N LEU A 313 10.55 -11.61 -0.29
CA LEU A 313 11.48 -10.83 0.50
C LEU A 313 11.12 -10.91 2.00
N HIS A 314 12.09 -11.38 2.79
CA HIS A 314 11.98 -11.48 4.25
C HIS A 314 12.75 -10.33 4.92
N PRO A 315 12.30 -9.79 6.07
CA PRO A 315 13.08 -8.84 6.86
C PRO A 315 14.51 -9.30 7.10
N GLY A 316 15.48 -8.43 6.83
CA GLY A 316 16.92 -8.75 6.91
C GLY A 316 17.54 -9.27 5.62
N ASP A 317 16.74 -9.70 4.64
CA ASP A 317 17.26 -10.11 3.33
C ASP A 317 18.02 -8.98 2.63
N LYS A 318 19.02 -9.38 1.82
CA LYS A 318 19.83 -8.47 1.01
C LYS A 318 19.25 -8.36 -0.39
N VAL A 319 19.17 -7.13 -0.90
CA VAL A 319 18.61 -6.84 -2.22
C VAL A 319 19.61 -6.04 -3.05
N HIS A 320 19.86 -6.50 -4.27
CA HIS A 320 20.59 -5.80 -5.31
C HIS A 320 19.66 -5.55 -6.50
N PHE A 321 19.76 -4.41 -7.13
CA PHE A 321 19.00 -4.08 -8.33
C PHE A 321 19.84 -4.27 -9.60
N GLN A 322 19.18 -4.74 -10.66
CA GLN A 322 19.78 -4.92 -11.97
C GLN A 322 18.92 -4.28 -13.05
N LEU A 323 19.48 -3.35 -13.83
CA LEU A 323 18.78 -2.74 -14.95
C LEU A 323 18.54 -3.77 -16.07
N LEU A 324 17.34 -3.74 -16.62
CA LEU A 324 16.89 -4.54 -17.75
C LEU A 324 16.38 -3.65 -18.88
N THR A 325 16.53 -4.12 -20.13
CA THR A 325 15.75 -3.58 -21.24
C THR A 325 14.35 -4.17 -21.25
N LEU A 326 13.42 -3.54 -21.99
CA LEU A 326 12.06 -4.08 -22.21
C LEU A 326 12.09 -5.50 -22.78
N GLU A 327 12.99 -5.76 -23.74
CA GLU A 327 13.11 -7.05 -24.40
C GLU A 327 13.65 -8.14 -23.45
N GLN A 328 14.53 -7.76 -22.53
CA GLN A 328 15.02 -8.66 -21.49
C GLN A 328 13.92 -9.00 -20.47
N ALA A 329 13.15 -8.00 -20.03
CA ALA A 329 12.03 -8.16 -19.11
C ALA A 329 10.94 -9.06 -19.75
N GLU A 330 10.56 -8.80 -21.00
CA GLU A 330 9.62 -9.62 -21.76
C GLU A 330 10.07 -11.08 -21.87
N THR A 331 11.37 -11.33 -22.09
CA THR A 331 11.92 -12.68 -22.17
C THR A 331 11.76 -13.44 -20.86
N ILE A 332 12.05 -12.79 -19.71
CA ILE A 332 11.88 -13.38 -18.38
C ILE A 332 10.40 -13.76 -18.18
N ARG A 333 9.48 -12.83 -18.44
CA ARG A 333 8.04 -13.03 -18.29
C ARG A 333 7.54 -14.20 -19.16
N LYS A 334 7.89 -14.22 -20.46
CA LYS A 334 7.50 -15.31 -21.37
C LYS A 334 8.03 -16.68 -20.95
N ASN A 335 9.22 -16.72 -20.35
CA ASN A 335 9.77 -17.98 -19.83
C ASN A 335 9.03 -18.45 -18.57
N GLN A 336 8.61 -17.54 -17.71
CA GLN A 336 7.74 -17.88 -16.57
C GLN A 336 6.38 -18.42 -17.05
N ASP A 337 5.76 -17.78 -18.05
CA ASP A 337 4.49 -18.22 -18.62
C ASP A 337 4.58 -19.65 -19.18
N LYS A 338 5.72 -20.01 -19.80
CA LYS A 338 5.98 -21.40 -20.21
C LYS A 338 6.01 -22.35 -19.02
N ASN A 339 6.74 -22.00 -17.96
CA ASN A 339 6.82 -22.85 -16.76
C ASN A 339 5.46 -23.00 -16.08
N ILE A 340 4.65 -21.92 -15.98
CA ILE A 340 3.27 -22.01 -15.49
C ILE A 340 2.46 -23.01 -16.33
N ASN A 341 2.69 -23.06 -17.63
CA ASN A 341 2.04 -24.00 -18.53
C ASN A 341 2.68 -25.40 -18.56
N LEU A 342 3.69 -25.67 -17.70
CA LEU A 342 4.45 -26.91 -17.61
C LEU A 342 5.30 -27.20 -18.88
N ASP A 343 5.60 -26.16 -19.67
CA ASP A 343 6.55 -26.17 -20.78
C ASP A 343 7.89 -25.63 -20.26
N TYR A 344 8.63 -26.50 -19.59
CA TYR A 344 9.77 -26.15 -18.74
C TYR A 344 10.92 -25.46 -19.47
N THR A 345 11.32 -24.31 -18.97
CA THR A 345 12.46 -23.53 -19.47
C THR A 345 13.17 -22.79 -18.33
N ASP A 346 14.46 -22.50 -18.51
CA ASP A 346 15.22 -21.77 -17.51
C ASP A 346 14.75 -20.30 -17.46
N VAL A 347 14.41 -19.82 -16.25
CA VAL A 347 14.10 -18.42 -15.95
C VAL A 347 15.30 -17.84 -15.22
N VAL A 348 16.12 -17.11 -15.93
CA VAL A 348 17.35 -16.52 -15.40
C VAL A 348 17.43 -15.04 -15.74
N LEU A 349 18.03 -14.25 -14.85
CA LEU A 349 18.36 -12.86 -15.15
C LEU A 349 19.44 -12.82 -16.25
N PRO A 350 19.23 -12.04 -17.31
CA PRO A 350 20.24 -11.82 -18.34
C PRO A 350 21.42 -11.01 -17.77
N LYS A 351 22.44 -10.75 -18.58
CA LYS A 351 23.49 -9.79 -18.20
C LYS A 351 22.88 -8.40 -18.00
N PRO A 352 23.39 -7.63 -17.01
CA PRO A 352 22.92 -6.27 -16.75
C PRO A 352 22.95 -5.41 -18.02
N ALA A 353 21.86 -4.66 -18.24
CA ALA A 353 21.82 -3.68 -19.31
C ALA A 353 22.59 -2.42 -18.91
N GLN A 354 23.33 -1.85 -19.87
CA GLN A 354 23.99 -0.54 -19.68
C GLN A 354 23.00 0.53 -20.15
N LEU A 355 22.20 1.06 -19.22
CA LEU A 355 21.15 2.04 -19.47
C LEU A 355 21.38 3.26 -18.59
N ASP A 356 21.06 4.42 -19.13
CA ASP A 356 20.98 5.67 -18.38
C ASP A 356 19.53 6.10 -18.13
N ALA A 357 19.33 7.19 -17.44
CA ALA A 357 18.02 7.71 -17.08
C ALA A 357 17.14 8.07 -18.30
N SER A 358 17.73 8.37 -19.46
CA SER A 358 17.00 8.72 -20.68
C SER A 358 16.21 7.56 -21.27
N TYR A 359 16.57 6.32 -20.92
CA TYR A 359 15.82 5.12 -21.33
C TYR A 359 14.36 5.15 -20.86
N SER A 360 14.09 5.86 -19.76
CA SER A 360 12.71 6.04 -19.26
C SER A 360 11.83 6.91 -20.16
N ILE A 361 12.42 7.75 -21.02
CA ILE A 361 11.69 8.65 -21.92
C ILE A 361 11.45 7.91 -23.24
N MET A 362 10.21 7.49 -23.46
CA MET A 362 9.82 6.77 -24.69
C MET A 362 9.50 7.71 -25.83
N ALA A 363 8.91 8.87 -25.53
CA ALA A 363 8.63 9.95 -26.48
C ALA A 363 8.52 11.28 -25.74
N GLU A 364 8.82 12.37 -26.46
CA GLU A 364 8.58 13.73 -26.00
C GLU A 364 8.24 14.63 -27.20
N GLY A 365 7.58 15.75 -26.94
CA GLY A 365 7.19 16.71 -27.97
C GLY A 365 6.34 17.85 -27.41
N THR A 366 5.82 18.68 -28.31
CA THR A 366 4.92 19.78 -27.99
C THR A 366 3.65 19.64 -28.81
N HIS A 367 2.49 19.79 -28.18
CA HIS A 367 1.20 19.87 -28.85
C HIS A 367 0.37 21.00 -28.24
N ASP A 368 -0.17 21.86 -29.08
CA ASP A 368 -0.96 23.02 -28.67
C ASP A 368 -0.28 23.86 -27.56
N ASN A 369 0.97 24.27 -27.85
CA ASN A 369 1.89 25.00 -26.94
C ASN A 369 2.12 24.35 -25.56
N THR A 370 1.82 23.06 -25.39
CA THR A 370 2.09 22.31 -24.17
C THR A 370 3.06 21.18 -24.46
N ASP A 371 4.16 21.17 -23.74
CA ASP A 371 5.13 20.08 -23.82
C ASP A 371 4.56 18.81 -23.18
N TYR A 372 4.92 17.66 -23.74
CA TYR A 372 4.56 16.38 -23.15
C TYR A 372 5.75 15.42 -23.18
N LYS A 373 5.75 14.50 -22.22
CA LYS A 373 6.65 13.34 -22.15
C LYS A 373 5.84 12.06 -21.95
N ILE A 374 6.22 11.00 -22.65
CA ILE A 374 5.69 9.66 -22.40
C ILE A 374 6.83 8.86 -21.78
N ARG A 375 6.62 8.40 -20.54
CA ARG A 375 7.64 7.69 -19.77
C ARG A 375 7.27 6.22 -19.59
N LEU A 376 8.30 5.39 -19.57
CA LEU A 376 8.18 3.98 -19.21
C LEU A 376 7.88 3.85 -17.71
N GLN A 377 6.93 2.98 -17.35
CA GLN A 377 6.59 2.67 -15.97
C GLN A 377 6.36 1.15 -15.83
N GLY A 378 7.45 0.40 -15.90
CA GLY A 378 7.42 -1.06 -16.02
C GLY A 378 7.03 -1.53 -17.42
N GLU A 379 6.67 -2.81 -17.56
CA GLU A 379 6.29 -3.41 -18.87
C GLU A 379 4.85 -3.12 -19.24
N GLU A 380 3.96 -2.89 -18.28
CA GLU A 380 2.50 -2.87 -18.41
C GLU A 380 1.90 -1.47 -18.37
N ASN A 381 2.72 -0.44 -18.12
CA ASN A 381 2.26 0.92 -17.98
C ASN A 381 3.16 1.89 -18.72
N ILE A 382 2.54 2.94 -19.25
CA ILE A 382 3.22 4.18 -19.62
C ILE A 382 2.61 5.34 -18.84
N LEU A 383 3.42 6.35 -18.56
CA LEU A 383 2.99 7.60 -17.90
C LEU A 383 3.15 8.76 -18.88
N VAL A 384 2.04 9.36 -19.30
CA VAL A 384 2.03 10.59 -20.12
C VAL A 384 2.00 11.78 -19.17
N GLU A 385 2.97 12.68 -19.27
CA GLU A 385 3.05 13.91 -18.47
C GLU A 385 2.95 15.15 -19.38
N TYR A 386 2.29 16.19 -18.89
CA TYR A 386 2.10 17.47 -19.59
C TYR A 386 2.70 18.65 -18.82
N GLY A 387 3.34 19.57 -19.53
CA GLY A 387 3.81 20.85 -19.03
C GLY A 387 4.84 20.75 -17.89
N ASP A 388 5.03 21.88 -17.22
CA ASP A 388 5.92 22.00 -16.07
C ASP A 388 5.35 21.36 -14.80
N MET A 389 6.20 21.17 -13.77
CA MET A 389 5.80 20.67 -12.45
C MET A 389 5.08 21.77 -11.65
N VAL A 390 3.88 22.12 -12.09
CA VAL A 390 3.03 23.14 -11.47
C VAL A 390 1.59 22.64 -11.33
N LEU A 391 0.85 23.19 -10.37
CA LEU A 391 -0.56 22.94 -10.21
C LEU A 391 -1.36 23.80 -11.22
N ASP A 392 -1.70 23.20 -12.34
CA ASP A 392 -2.53 23.82 -13.37
C ASP A 392 -3.72 22.95 -13.72
N ILE A 393 -4.93 23.48 -13.50
CA ILE A 393 -6.18 22.78 -13.82
C ILE A 393 -6.32 22.57 -15.34
N GLU A 394 -5.77 23.42 -16.19
CA GLU A 394 -5.77 23.24 -17.64
C GLU A 394 -5.03 21.96 -18.06
N LEU A 395 -3.88 21.66 -17.42
CA LEU A 395 -3.15 20.41 -17.67
C LEU A 395 -4.01 19.18 -17.29
N ARG A 396 -4.81 19.27 -16.22
CA ARG A 396 -5.73 18.21 -15.83
C ARG A 396 -6.85 18.00 -16.85
N PHE A 397 -7.33 19.07 -17.49
CA PHE A 397 -8.28 18.95 -18.59
C PHE A 397 -7.65 18.28 -19.81
N ARG A 398 -6.40 18.58 -20.13
CA ARG A 398 -5.66 17.91 -21.21
C ARG A 398 -5.54 16.41 -20.95
N VAL A 399 -5.20 16.02 -19.73
CA VAL A 399 -5.21 14.61 -19.28
C VAL A 399 -6.59 13.97 -19.50
N HIS A 400 -7.67 14.69 -19.16
CA HIS A 400 -9.04 14.16 -19.31
C HIS A 400 -9.43 13.93 -20.76
N ILE A 401 -9.05 14.83 -21.67
CA ILE A 401 -9.34 14.66 -23.09
C ILE A 401 -8.55 13.46 -23.64
N LEU A 402 -7.26 13.36 -23.32
CA LEU A 402 -6.47 12.21 -23.74
C LEU A 402 -7.11 10.91 -23.26
N MET A 403 -7.53 10.86 -21.99
CA MET A 403 -8.20 9.70 -21.41
C MET A 403 -9.47 9.33 -22.21
N ASN A 404 -10.32 10.30 -22.52
CA ASN A 404 -11.55 10.08 -23.29
C ASN A 404 -11.28 9.62 -24.72
N GLU A 405 -10.21 10.09 -25.37
CA GLU A 405 -9.85 9.65 -26.72
C GLU A 405 -9.24 8.24 -26.72
N ILE A 406 -8.46 7.89 -25.69
CA ILE A 406 -7.96 6.52 -25.51
C ILE A 406 -9.12 5.56 -25.26
N GLU A 407 -10.12 5.91 -24.44
CA GLU A 407 -11.33 5.09 -24.21
C GLU A 407 -12.11 4.78 -25.50
N LYS A 408 -12.08 5.68 -26.46
CA LYS A 408 -12.73 5.48 -27.79
C LYS A 408 -11.89 4.66 -28.76
N SER A 409 -10.62 4.42 -28.45
CA SER A 409 -9.69 3.71 -29.32
C SER A 409 -9.81 2.19 -29.17
N ASP A 410 -9.06 1.44 -30.01
CA ASP A 410 -8.94 -0.01 -29.97
C ASP A 410 -7.78 -0.52 -29.08
N LEU A 411 -7.17 0.37 -28.28
CA LEU A 411 -6.09 0.00 -27.36
C LEU A 411 -6.60 -0.99 -26.31
N PRO A 412 -5.90 -2.11 -26.07
CA PRO A 412 -6.28 -3.08 -25.04
C PRO A 412 -5.93 -2.59 -23.63
N VAL A 413 -6.53 -1.45 -23.25
CA VAL A 413 -6.35 -0.81 -21.95
C VAL A 413 -7.09 -1.61 -20.89
N ILE A 414 -6.43 -1.81 -19.74
CA ILE A 414 -6.99 -2.43 -18.54
C ILE A 414 -7.55 -1.36 -17.62
N ASP A 415 -6.77 -0.29 -17.38
CA ASP A 415 -7.13 0.82 -16.51
C ASP A 415 -6.40 2.10 -16.94
N MET A 416 -6.96 3.25 -16.63
CA MET A 416 -6.33 4.57 -16.85
C MET A 416 -6.47 5.40 -15.58
N THR A 417 -5.35 5.83 -15.02
CA THR A 417 -5.35 6.59 -13.77
C THR A 417 -4.81 8.00 -13.99
N PRO A 418 -5.67 9.01 -13.90
CA PRO A 418 -5.23 10.39 -14.04
C PRO A 418 -4.58 10.89 -12.76
N GLY A 419 -3.41 11.49 -12.90
CA GLY A 419 -2.79 12.37 -11.92
C GLY A 419 -3.18 13.83 -12.15
N ILE A 420 -2.42 14.76 -11.57
CA ILE A 420 -2.68 16.20 -11.68
C ILE A 420 -2.37 16.71 -13.09
N ARG A 421 -1.24 16.31 -13.64
CA ARG A 421 -0.76 16.67 -14.98
C ARG A 421 -0.33 15.46 -15.80
N SER A 422 -0.73 14.27 -15.37
CA SER A 422 -0.28 13.01 -15.97
C SER A 422 -1.42 12.03 -16.15
N LEU A 423 -1.24 11.06 -17.05
CA LEU A 423 -2.12 9.93 -17.27
C LEU A 423 -1.29 8.66 -17.30
N GLN A 424 -1.55 7.75 -16.37
CA GLN A 424 -1.07 6.37 -16.52
C GLN A 424 -2.03 5.61 -17.43
N VAL A 425 -1.46 4.88 -18.38
CA VAL A 425 -2.19 3.93 -19.21
C VAL A 425 -1.67 2.53 -18.88
N HIS A 426 -2.49 1.74 -18.22
CA HIS A 426 -2.23 0.32 -17.92
C HIS A 426 -2.87 -0.55 -19.00
N PHE A 427 -2.10 -1.41 -19.63
CA PHE A 427 -2.50 -2.20 -20.80
C PHE A 427 -2.14 -3.67 -20.66
N ASP A 428 -2.83 -4.52 -21.45
CA ASP A 428 -2.56 -5.96 -21.49
C ASP A 428 -1.28 -6.24 -22.31
N VAL A 429 -0.17 -6.43 -21.62
CA VAL A 429 1.15 -6.69 -22.19
C VAL A 429 1.23 -7.99 -23.02
N ASN A 430 0.23 -8.87 -22.91
CA ASN A 430 0.13 -10.07 -23.75
C ASN A 430 -0.49 -9.79 -25.13
N LYS A 431 -1.14 -8.62 -25.30
CA LYS A 431 -1.78 -8.19 -26.53
C LYS A 431 -1.00 -7.11 -27.27
N ILE A 432 -0.28 -6.26 -26.54
CA ILE A 432 0.42 -5.11 -27.11
C ILE A 432 1.66 -4.78 -26.26
N SER A 433 2.74 -4.35 -26.90
CA SER A 433 3.95 -3.92 -26.21
C SER A 433 3.88 -2.46 -25.76
N ALA A 434 4.69 -2.08 -24.76
CA ALA A 434 4.79 -0.70 -24.29
C ALA A 434 5.19 0.28 -25.41
N ARG A 435 6.05 -0.15 -26.36
CA ARG A 435 6.45 0.68 -27.51
C ARG A 435 5.27 0.95 -28.46
N GLU A 436 4.47 -0.06 -28.77
CA GLU A 436 3.29 0.10 -29.62
C GLU A 436 2.23 0.97 -28.96
N VAL A 437 2.00 0.81 -27.64
CA VAL A 437 1.09 1.70 -26.88
C VAL A 437 1.61 3.13 -26.92
N CYS A 438 2.91 3.36 -26.72
CA CYS A 438 3.52 4.68 -26.78
C CYS A 438 3.27 5.37 -28.15
N GLU A 439 3.49 4.65 -29.27
CA GLU A 439 3.25 5.23 -30.59
C GLU A 439 1.76 5.54 -30.84
N LYS A 440 0.86 4.64 -30.46
CA LYS A 440 -0.59 4.91 -30.57
C LYS A 440 -1.05 6.08 -29.71
N VAL A 441 -0.59 6.17 -28.46
CA VAL A 441 -0.92 7.29 -27.56
C VAL A 441 -0.35 8.61 -28.09
N LYS A 442 0.84 8.59 -28.66
CA LYS A 442 1.45 9.75 -29.33
C LYS A 442 0.62 10.22 -30.54
N GLU A 443 0.12 9.27 -31.37
CA GLU A 443 -0.79 9.58 -32.49
C GLU A 443 -2.10 10.19 -31.99
N ILE A 444 -2.71 9.63 -30.93
CA ILE A 444 -3.93 10.17 -30.31
C ILE A 444 -3.66 11.58 -29.78
N ASN A 445 -2.56 11.76 -29.04
CA ASN A 445 -2.18 13.05 -28.47
C ASN A 445 -1.99 14.15 -29.53
N ALA A 446 -1.41 13.81 -30.68
CA ALA A 446 -1.22 14.73 -31.79
C ALA A 446 -2.54 15.22 -32.45
N ASN A 447 -3.63 14.48 -32.23
CA ASN A 447 -4.95 14.76 -32.80
C ASN A 447 -5.96 15.27 -31.76
N LEU A 448 -5.52 15.59 -30.53
CA LEU A 448 -6.42 16.13 -29.51
C LEU A 448 -7.03 17.47 -29.94
N SER A 449 -8.30 17.64 -29.63
CA SER A 449 -9.00 18.92 -29.88
C SER A 449 -8.48 20.02 -28.94
N SER A 450 -8.67 21.30 -29.36
CA SER A 450 -8.36 22.47 -28.52
C SER A 450 -9.12 22.42 -27.18
N LEU A 451 -8.48 22.97 -26.13
CA LEU A 451 -9.04 23.09 -24.79
C LEU A 451 -9.96 24.32 -24.61
N ASP A 452 -10.10 25.19 -25.63
CA ASP A 452 -10.61 26.57 -25.45
C ASP A 452 -12.00 26.69 -24.83
N ASP A 453 -12.89 25.73 -25.00
CA ASP A 453 -14.26 25.78 -24.44
C ASP A 453 -14.79 24.44 -23.96
N ILE A 454 -13.94 23.69 -23.24
CA ILE A 454 -14.35 22.38 -22.71
C ILE A 454 -15.24 22.55 -21.49
N THR A 455 -16.35 21.81 -21.51
CA THR A 455 -17.30 21.73 -20.42
C THR A 455 -17.42 20.26 -19.97
N VAL A 456 -17.24 20.01 -18.69
CA VAL A 456 -17.40 18.68 -18.08
C VAL A 456 -18.56 18.66 -17.10
N PRO A 457 -19.24 17.52 -16.90
CA PRO A 457 -20.17 17.34 -15.80
C PRO A 457 -19.47 17.59 -14.46
N SER A 458 -20.17 18.21 -13.53
CA SER A 458 -19.68 18.53 -12.20
C SER A 458 -20.83 18.50 -11.21
N ARG A 459 -20.57 18.15 -9.96
CA ARG A 459 -21.54 18.22 -8.87
C ARG A 459 -20.95 19.08 -7.75
N ILE A 460 -21.76 19.93 -7.14
CA ILE A 460 -21.39 20.59 -5.89
C ILE A 460 -21.90 19.71 -4.75
N ILE A 461 -20.98 19.15 -3.96
CA ILE A 461 -21.27 18.23 -2.86
C ILE A 461 -20.95 18.93 -1.55
N LYS A 462 -21.98 19.16 -0.72
CA LYS A 462 -21.81 19.79 0.59
C LYS A 462 -21.64 18.73 1.67
N LEU A 463 -20.51 18.80 2.36
CA LEU A 463 -20.08 17.81 3.37
C LEU A 463 -19.94 18.45 4.76
N PRO A 464 -20.41 17.78 5.83
CA PRO A 464 -20.13 18.23 7.19
C PRO A 464 -18.64 18.05 7.51
N LEU A 465 -18.03 18.99 8.22
CA LEU A 465 -16.65 18.90 8.69
C LEU A 465 -16.56 19.28 10.18
N SER A 466 -16.11 18.32 10.98
CA SER A 466 -15.69 18.56 12.35
C SER A 466 -14.28 19.16 12.30
N TRP A 467 -14.19 20.49 12.54
CA TRP A 467 -12.92 21.24 12.52
C TRP A 467 -12.01 20.80 13.64
N ASP A 468 -10.71 20.60 13.34
CA ASP A 468 -9.68 20.17 14.30
C ASP A 468 -10.16 19.04 15.21
N ASP A 469 -10.73 18.00 14.61
CA ASP A 469 -11.43 16.89 15.24
C ASP A 469 -10.56 16.17 16.30
N PRO A 470 -11.11 15.74 17.44
CA PRO A 470 -10.36 15.04 18.49
C PRO A 470 -9.57 13.80 18.01
N GLN A 471 -10.05 13.09 16.97
CA GLN A 471 -9.35 11.93 16.42
C GLN A 471 -8.10 12.36 15.62
N THR A 472 -8.18 13.49 14.90
CA THR A 472 -7.02 14.03 14.18
C THR A 472 -5.99 14.61 15.14
N GLN A 473 -6.42 15.27 16.22
CA GLN A 473 -5.54 15.71 17.31
C GLN A 473 -4.84 14.52 17.99
N LEU A 474 -5.58 13.44 18.26
CA LEU A 474 -5.02 12.20 18.82
C LEU A 474 -3.95 11.60 17.90
N ALA A 475 -4.17 11.59 16.58
CA ALA A 475 -3.21 11.08 15.61
C ALA A 475 -1.92 11.92 15.59
N ALA A 476 -2.03 13.26 15.59
CA ALA A 476 -0.88 14.17 15.68
C ALA A 476 -0.10 13.99 16.99
N LYS A 477 -0.81 13.87 18.12
CA LYS A 477 -0.20 13.62 19.44
C LYS A 477 0.55 12.28 19.49
N ARG A 478 -0.08 11.20 19.00
CA ARG A 478 0.58 9.88 18.94
C ARG A 478 1.85 9.94 18.09
N TYR A 479 1.78 10.56 16.92
CA TYR A 479 2.93 10.75 16.07
C TYR A 479 4.08 11.47 16.77
N GLN A 480 3.80 12.57 17.46
CA GLN A 480 4.80 13.31 18.21
C GLN A 480 5.42 12.47 19.33
N GLN A 481 4.65 11.58 19.97
CA GLN A 481 5.13 10.72 21.05
C GLN A 481 5.96 9.53 20.59
N THR A 482 5.66 8.95 19.42
CA THR A 482 6.18 7.65 19.01
C THR A 482 7.05 7.68 17.75
N VAL A 483 7.03 8.77 16.96
CA VAL A 483 7.75 8.83 15.69
C VAL A 483 8.74 9.99 15.66
N ARG A 484 8.26 11.22 15.85
CA ARG A 484 9.10 12.42 15.76
C ARG A 484 8.72 13.47 16.81
N PRO A 485 9.37 13.45 17.99
CA PRO A 485 9.04 14.36 19.11
C PRO A 485 9.16 15.85 18.78
N ASN A 486 10.13 16.22 17.92
CA ASN A 486 10.43 17.59 17.49
C ASN A 486 9.80 17.98 16.14
N ALA A 487 8.76 17.24 15.68
CA ALA A 487 8.11 17.51 14.40
C ALA A 487 7.58 18.96 14.32
N PRO A 488 7.96 19.75 13.30
CA PRO A 488 7.60 21.16 13.19
C PRO A 488 6.10 21.46 13.08
N TRP A 489 5.33 20.45 12.61
CA TRP A 489 3.87 20.51 12.45
C TRP A 489 3.08 20.04 13.67
N CYS A 490 3.76 19.60 14.73
CA CYS A 490 3.14 19.20 15.99
C CYS A 490 3.31 20.29 17.06
N PRO A 491 2.40 20.36 18.05
CA PRO A 491 1.24 19.49 18.27
C PRO A 491 -0.02 19.88 17.47
N SER A 492 -0.05 21.03 16.78
CA SER A 492 -1.24 21.54 16.08
C SER A 492 -0.98 21.73 14.60
N ASN A 493 -1.63 20.90 13.77
CA ASN A 493 -1.55 21.04 12.31
C ASN A 493 -2.19 22.34 11.81
N PRO A 494 -3.35 22.82 12.30
CA PRO A 494 -3.89 24.12 11.90
C PRO A 494 -2.95 25.30 12.18
N GLU A 495 -2.23 25.27 13.32
CA GLU A 495 -1.23 26.31 13.63
C GLU A 495 -0.03 26.23 12.68
N PHE A 496 0.40 25.03 12.30
CA PHE A 496 1.44 24.85 11.31
C PHE A 496 1.01 25.37 9.93
N ILE A 497 -0.22 25.02 9.48
CA ILE A 497 -0.80 25.53 8.24
C ILE A 497 -0.84 27.06 8.22
N ARG A 498 -1.30 27.68 9.34
CA ARG A 498 -1.30 29.14 9.50
C ARG A 498 0.09 29.73 9.24
N ARG A 499 1.09 29.18 9.91
CA ARG A 499 2.46 29.69 9.92
C ARG A 499 3.14 29.58 8.56
N ILE A 500 3.05 28.40 7.92
CA ILE A 500 3.70 28.14 6.62
C ILE A 500 3.06 28.96 5.48
N ASN A 501 1.80 29.38 5.61
CA ASN A 501 1.10 30.18 4.62
C ASN A 501 1.08 31.69 4.97
N GLY A 502 1.68 32.12 6.08
CA GLY A 502 1.74 33.51 6.51
C GLY A 502 0.38 34.11 6.90
N LEU A 503 -0.56 33.28 7.37
CA LEU A 503 -1.88 33.74 7.79
C LEU A 503 -1.85 34.34 9.19
N ASP A 504 -2.71 35.31 9.49
CA ASP A 504 -2.71 36.04 10.76
C ASP A 504 -3.20 35.18 11.93
N SER A 505 -4.21 34.32 11.69
CA SER A 505 -4.83 33.49 12.72
C SER A 505 -5.22 32.11 12.25
N ILE A 506 -5.42 31.16 13.19
CA ILE A 506 -6.03 29.85 12.90
C ILE A 506 -7.46 30.02 12.34
N GLY A 507 -8.16 31.09 12.75
CA GLY A 507 -9.46 31.44 12.22
C GLY A 507 -9.43 31.73 10.71
N ASP A 508 -8.34 32.29 10.18
CA ASP A 508 -8.18 32.51 8.75
C ASP A 508 -7.99 31.17 8.00
N VAL A 509 -7.24 30.24 8.58
CA VAL A 509 -7.14 28.87 8.05
C VAL A 509 -8.52 28.22 7.98
N GLN A 510 -9.29 28.33 9.05
CA GLN A 510 -10.64 27.77 9.14
C GLN A 510 -11.57 28.41 8.10
N ASN A 511 -11.56 29.73 7.99
CA ASN A 511 -12.37 30.47 7.02
C ASN A 511 -12.05 30.03 5.57
N ILE A 512 -10.77 29.94 5.22
CA ILE A 512 -10.36 29.45 3.89
C ILE A 512 -10.87 28.05 3.63
N VAL A 513 -10.77 27.13 4.60
CA VAL A 513 -11.25 25.73 4.44
C VAL A 513 -12.75 25.67 4.17
N PHE A 514 -13.56 26.48 4.86
CA PHE A 514 -15.02 26.49 4.68
C PHE A 514 -15.50 27.32 3.49
N ASP A 515 -14.77 28.34 3.07
CA ASP A 515 -15.13 29.20 1.94
C ASP A 515 -14.69 28.58 0.59
N ALA A 516 -13.68 27.71 0.61
CA ALA A 516 -13.13 27.12 -0.60
C ALA A 516 -14.11 26.20 -1.32
N ASP A 517 -14.01 26.21 -2.65
CA ASP A 517 -14.67 25.28 -3.58
C ASP A 517 -13.60 24.34 -4.14
N TYR A 518 -13.55 23.08 -3.66
CA TYR A 518 -12.48 22.14 -3.95
C TYR A 518 -12.84 21.27 -5.16
N LEU A 519 -12.15 21.46 -6.28
CA LEU A 519 -12.31 20.65 -7.50
C LEU A 519 -11.56 19.33 -7.36
N VAL A 520 -12.26 18.21 -7.53
CA VAL A 520 -11.71 16.85 -7.51
C VAL A 520 -10.96 16.58 -8.83
N LEU A 521 -9.65 16.46 -8.77
CA LEU A 521 -8.77 16.23 -9.91
C LEU A 521 -8.44 14.75 -10.12
N GLY A 522 -8.39 13.98 -9.03
CA GLY A 522 -8.09 12.55 -9.00
C GLY A 522 -8.85 11.84 -7.90
N LEU A 523 -8.90 10.51 -7.97
CA LEU A 523 -9.45 9.66 -6.93
C LEU A 523 -8.42 8.58 -6.55
N GLY A 524 -8.46 8.14 -5.31
CA GLY A 524 -7.56 7.11 -4.81
C GLY A 524 -6.28 7.63 -4.17
N ASP A 525 -6.20 8.94 -3.87
CA ASP A 525 -5.15 9.45 -2.98
C ASP A 525 -5.32 8.81 -1.60
N VAL A 526 -4.35 7.97 -1.23
CA VAL A 526 -4.44 7.16 -0.02
C VAL A 526 -5.71 6.29 0.03
N TYR A 527 -5.99 5.58 -1.07
CA TYR A 527 -7.01 4.53 -1.22
C TYR A 527 -8.50 4.98 -1.31
N LEU A 528 -9.32 4.07 -1.78
CA LEU A 528 -10.77 3.93 -1.61
C LEU A 528 -11.59 5.20 -1.91
N GLY A 529 -11.47 5.71 -3.12
CA GLY A 529 -12.23 6.87 -3.59
C GLY A 529 -11.85 8.19 -2.92
N ALA A 530 -10.74 8.22 -2.19
CA ALA A 530 -10.21 9.43 -1.57
C ALA A 530 -9.88 10.47 -2.65
N PRO A 531 -10.35 11.73 -2.54
CA PRO A 531 -10.09 12.75 -3.54
C PRO A 531 -8.70 13.33 -3.45
N VAL A 532 -8.08 13.60 -4.59
CA VAL A 532 -7.08 14.65 -4.74
C VAL A 532 -7.83 15.89 -5.21
N ALA A 533 -8.02 16.87 -4.37
CA ALA A 533 -8.81 18.05 -4.69
C ALA A 533 -8.04 19.35 -4.42
N THR A 534 -8.30 20.38 -5.22
CA THR A 534 -7.67 21.70 -5.04
C THR A 534 -8.71 22.80 -5.10
N PRO A 535 -8.55 23.90 -4.35
CA PRO A 535 -9.44 25.06 -4.49
C PRO A 535 -9.44 25.62 -5.93
N VAL A 536 -10.64 25.89 -6.44
CA VAL A 536 -10.83 26.57 -7.74
C VAL A 536 -10.19 27.96 -7.68
N ASP A 537 -10.38 28.69 -6.58
CA ASP A 537 -9.75 29.98 -6.35
C ASP A 537 -8.31 29.79 -5.85
N PRO A 538 -7.28 30.25 -6.59
CA PRO A 538 -5.89 30.16 -6.15
C PRO A 538 -5.60 30.83 -4.79
N ARG A 539 -6.40 31.81 -4.37
CA ARG A 539 -6.23 32.51 -3.08
C ARG A 539 -6.65 31.64 -1.89
N HIS A 540 -7.35 30.55 -2.14
CA HIS A 540 -7.70 29.53 -1.15
C HIS A 540 -6.74 28.33 -1.13
N ARG A 541 -5.75 28.28 -2.03
CA ARG A 541 -4.77 27.18 -2.11
C ARG A 541 -3.69 27.35 -1.05
N MET A 542 -3.96 26.84 0.13
CA MET A 542 -2.94 26.71 1.18
C MET A 542 -1.96 25.61 0.81
N VAL A 543 -0.66 25.88 0.97
CA VAL A 543 0.42 24.93 0.71
C VAL A 543 0.98 24.42 2.04
N THR A 544 1.23 23.13 2.12
CA THR A 544 1.86 22.49 3.28
C THR A 544 2.95 21.52 2.85
N THR A 545 3.68 20.97 3.81
CA THR A 545 4.51 19.80 3.60
C THR A 545 3.84 18.53 4.12
N LYS A 546 4.21 17.39 3.57
CA LYS A 546 3.81 16.08 4.09
C LYS A 546 4.59 15.76 5.37
N TYR A 547 4.04 14.92 6.26
CA TYR A 547 4.78 14.39 7.40
C TYR A 547 6.00 13.59 6.92
N ASN A 548 7.13 13.81 7.54
CA ASN A 548 8.37 13.07 7.29
C ASN A 548 8.96 12.61 8.64
N PRO A 549 8.98 11.28 8.94
CA PRO A 549 8.30 10.18 8.21
C PRO A 549 6.76 10.30 8.22
N ALA A 550 6.09 9.55 7.34
CA ALA A 550 4.63 9.48 7.32
C ALA A 550 4.07 8.94 8.65
N ARG A 551 2.87 9.41 9.05
CA ARG A 551 2.20 8.89 10.24
C ARG A 551 1.87 7.40 10.06
N PRO A 552 2.07 6.57 11.09
CA PRO A 552 1.64 5.17 11.08
C PRO A 552 0.12 5.01 11.05
N TRP A 553 -0.61 5.92 11.70
CA TRP A 553 -2.07 5.88 11.81
C TRP A 553 -2.71 7.23 11.51
N THR A 554 -3.70 7.23 10.64
CA THR A 554 -4.59 8.33 10.28
C THR A 554 -6.02 7.84 10.45
N PRO A 555 -6.90 8.56 11.16
CA PRO A 555 -8.28 8.12 11.32
C PRO A 555 -9.03 8.18 9.98
N GLU A 556 -9.92 7.21 9.76
CA GLU A 556 -10.79 7.17 8.58
C GLU A 556 -11.58 8.47 8.43
N ASN A 557 -11.62 9.00 7.21
CA ASN A 557 -12.24 10.25 6.78
C ASN A 557 -11.68 11.51 7.46
N ALA A 558 -10.45 11.44 7.97
CA ALA A 558 -9.69 12.64 8.26
C ALA A 558 -9.54 13.46 6.97
N VAL A 559 -9.67 14.78 7.11
CA VAL A 559 -9.46 15.75 6.04
C VAL A 559 -8.13 16.42 6.28
N GLY A 560 -7.27 16.42 5.28
CA GLY A 560 -5.93 16.99 5.38
C GLY A 560 -5.47 17.68 4.12
N ILE A 561 -4.45 18.52 4.25
CA ILE A 561 -3.79 19.25 3.16
C ILE A 561 -2.35 18.77 3.06
N GLY A 562 -1.91 18.40 1.86
CA GLY A 562 -0.54 18.00 1.55
C GLY A 562 -0.11 18.59 0.21
N GLY A 563 1.03 19.33 0.16
CA GLY A 563 1.26 20.20 -0.96
C GLY A 563 0.12 21.21 -1.07
N ALA A 564 -0.42 21.43 -2.24
CA ALA A 564 -1.57 22.28 -2.52
C ALA A 564 -2.91 21.50 -2.66
N TYR A 565 -2.96 20.26 -2.14
CA TYR A 565 -4.09 19.36 -2.32
C TYR A 565 -4.78 19.04 -1.01
N LEU A 566 -6.10 18.93 -1.06
CA LEU A 566 -6.93 18.40 0.00
C LEU A 566 -7.29 16.95 -0.32
N CYS A 567 -7.18 16.10 0.70
CA CYS A 567 -7.62 14.70 0.66
C CYS A 567 -8.60 14.41 1.80
N VAL A 568 -9.50 13.47 1.57
CA VAL A 568 -10.34 12.82 2.59
C VAL A 568 -9.95 11.36 2.64
N TYR A 569 -9.30 10.91 3.69
CA TYR A 569 -8.79 9.55 3.81
C TYR A 569 -9.92 8.52 3.76
N GLY A 570 -9.89 7.61 2.78
CA GLY A 570 -10.95 6.62 2.55
C GLY A 570 -11.00 5.50 3.59
N MET A 571 -9.90 5.25 4.30
CA MET A 571 -9.77 4.23 5.33
C MET A 571 -8.75 4.65 6.40
N GLU A 572 -8.67 3.90 7.51
CA GLU A 572 -7.56 4.02 8.46
C GLU A 572 -6.26 3.50 7.84
N GLY A 573 -5.15 4.19 8.08
CA GLY A 573 -3.86 3.77 7.55
C GLY A 573 -2.75 4.81 7.73
N PRO A 574 -1.59 4.62 7.11
CA PRO A 574 -0.54 5.63 7.12
C PRO A 574 -0.96 6.88 6.37
N GLY A 575 -0.39 8.03 6.70
CA GLY A 575 -0.68 9.27 5.99
C GLY A 575 0.30 10.39 6.27
N GLY A 576 0.42 11.33 5.30
CA GLY A 576 1.38 12.42 5.36
C GLY A 576 0.76 13.82 5.42
N TYR A 577 -0.53 14.00 5.17
CA TYR A 577 -1.15 15.32 5.07
C TYR A 577 -1.39 15.98 6.42
N GLN A 578 -1.35 17.30 6.45
CA GLN A 578 -1.63 18.12 7.64
C GLN A 578 -3.14 18.19 7.85
N PHE A 579 -3.61 17.84 9.03
CA PHE A 579 -5.04 17.77 9.33
C PHE A 579 -5.73 19.13 9.42
N VAL A 580 -6.96 19.17 8.94
CA VAL A 580 -7.90 20.28 9.16
C VAL A 580 -9.18 19.83 9.87
N GLY A 581 -9.49 18.53 9.86
CA GLY A 581 -10.68 18.01 10.54
C GLY A 581 -11.07 16.61 10.08
N ARG A 582 -12.35 16.26 10.26
CA ARG A 582 -12.91 14.96 9.91
C ARG A 582 -14.30 15.10 9.30
N THR A 583 -14.61 14.29 8.26
CA THR A 583 -15.89 14.31 7.56
C THR A 583 -16.54 12.91 7.51
N ILE A 584 -17.55 12.73 6.65
CA ILE A 584 -18.24 11.47 6.40
C ILE A 584 -17.48 10.61 5.38
N GLN A 585 -17.96 9.38 5.16
CA GLN A 585 -17.29 8.38 4.34
C GLN A 585 -17.33 8.71 2.84
N MET A 586 -16.17 8.47 2.19
CA MET A 586 -16.04 8.50 0.72
C MET A 586 -16.30 7.13 0.08
N TRP A 587 -16.38 6.07 0.89
CA TRP A 587 -16.41 4.67 0.48
C TRP A 587 -17.36 3.83 1.35
N ASN A 588 -18.15 2.94 0.72
CA ASN A 588 -18.99 1.96 1.42
C ASN A 588 -19.13 0.67 0.58
N PRO A 589 -18.31 -0.36 0.81
CA PRO A 589 -18.39 -1.61 0.05
C PRO A 589 -19.46 -2.58 0.55
N LEU A 590 -20.02 -2.34 1.75
CA LEU A 590 -20.85 -3.30 2.47
C LEU A 590 -22.33 -3.10 2.26
N ARG A 591 -22.78 -1.91 1.90
CA ARG A 591 -24.21 -1.59 1.80
C ARG A 591 -24.50 -0.62 0.65
N GLU A 592 -25.48 -0.98 -0.17
CA GLU A 592 -26.06 -0.06 -1.14
C GLU A 592 -26.92 0.99 -0.44
N THR A 593 -26.73 2.24 -0.82
CA THR A 593 -27.50 3.39 -0.35
C THR A 593 -27.85 4.29 -1.53
N GLU A 594 -28.43 5.45 -1.29
CA GLU A 594 -28.67 6.46 -2.33
C GLU A 594 -27.37 6.84 -3.06
N TYR A 595 -26.25 6.91 -2.34
CA TYR A 595 -24.95 7.41 -2.84
C TYR A 595 -24.00 6.29 -3.27
N PHE A 596 -24.08 5.12 -2.67
CA PHE A 596 -23.23 3.97 -2.92
C PHE A 596 -24.01 2.85 -3.60
N LYS A 597 -23.59 2.45 -4.81
CA LYS A 597 -24.29 1.47 -5.64
C LYS A 597 -23.45 0.21 -5.82
N LYS A 598 -24.11 -0.88 -6.21
CA LYS A 598 -23.41 -2.09 -6.64
C LYS A 598 -22.45 -1.76 -7.80
N GLY A 599 -21.18 -2.14 -7.63
CA GLY A 599 -20.12 -1.83 -8.61
C GLY A 599 -19.58 -0.41 -8.54
N LYS A 600 -20.17 0.47 -7.73
CA LYS A 600 -19.67 1.84 -7.46
C LYS A 600 -19.78 2.15 -5.96
N PRO A 601 -18.90 1.58 -5.12
CA PRO A 601 -18.90 1.82 -3.67
C PRO A 601 -18.24 3.16 -3.26
N TRP A 602 -17.90 4.05 -4.19
CA TRP A 602 -17.33 5.38 -3.93
C TRP A 602 -18.30 6.50 -4.26
N LEU A 603 -18.16 7.62 -3.52
CA LEU A 603 -19.08 8.77 -3.57
C LEU A 603 -18.79 9.69 -4.76
N LEU A 604 -17.52 10.00 -5.01
CA LEU A 604 -17.07 11.12 -5.84
C LEU A 604 -16.84 10.72 -7.31
N ASN A 605 -16.89 11.71 -8.19
CA ASN A 605 -16.46 11.64 -9.58
C ASN A 605 -15.34 12.67 -9.83
N PHE A 606 -14.59 12.53 -10.92
CA PHE A 606 -13.70 13.60 -11.39
C PHE A 606 -14.50 14.86 -11.66
N PHE A 607 -13.91 16.00 -11.35
CA PHE A 607 -14.50 17.34 -11.48
C PHE A 607 -15.69 17.63 -10.58
N ASP A 608 -16.03 16.77 -9.61
CA ASP A 608 -16.91 17.16 -8.51
C ASP A 608 -16.28 18.29 -7.71
N ARG A 609 -17.11 19.13 -7.09
CA ARG A 609 -16.68 20.23 -6.24
C ARG A 609 -17.16 20.01 -4.81
N LEU A 610 -16.20 19.95 -3.88
CA LEU A 610 -16.50 19.76 -2.47
C LEU A 610 -16.61 21.10 -1.76
N LYS A 611 -17.65 21.27 -0.96
CA LYS A 611 -17.84 22.40 -0.04
C LYS A 611 -18.10 21.88 1.35
N PHE A 612 -17.37 22.40 2.33
CA PHE A 612 -17.55 22.00 3.71
C PHE A 612 -18.44 22.97 4.47
N TYR A 613 -19.20 22.44 5.42
CA TYR A 613 -19.89 23.24 6.42
C TYR A 613 -19.59 22.71 7.83
N PRO A 614 -19.54 23.60 8.87
CA PRO A 614 -19.11 23.20 10.19
C PRO A 614 -20.14 22.31 10.90
N CYS A 615 -19.63 21.31 11.63
CA CYS A 615 -20.37 20.53 12.60
C CYS A 615 -19.48 20.21 13.82
N SER A 616 -20.09 19.79 14.92
CA SER A 616 -19.35 19.36 16.10
C SER A 616 -18.79 17.94 15.96
N ALA A 617 -17.86 17.57 16.86
CA ALA A 617 -17.29 16.23 16.90
C ALA A 617 -18.33 15.14 17.23
N ASP A 618 -19.35 15.46 18.01
CA ASP A 618 -20.43 14.51 18.33
C ASP A 618 -21.39 14.33 17.15
N GLU A 619 -21.73 15.43 16.45
CA GLU A 619 -22.56 15.37 15.24
C GLU A 619 -21.88 14.57 14.13
N ILE A 620 -20.59 14.76 13.88
CA ILE A 620 -19.90 14.01 12.82
C ILE A 620 -19.89 12.51 13.11
N LEU A 621 -19.76 12.07 14.34
CA LEU A 621 -19.87 10.66 14.71
C LEU A 621 -21.25 10.08 14.36
N GLN A 622 -22.33 10.83 14.67
CA GLN A 622 -23.68 10.42 14.33
C GLN A 622 -23.91 10.42 12.82
N TYR A 623 -23.47 11.45 12.11
CA TYR A 623 -23.63 11.54 10.66
C TYR A 623 -22.88 10.42 9.93
N ARG A 624 -21.72 10.03 10.38
CA ARG A 624 -20.93 8.91 9.84
C ARG A 624 -21.66 7.57 9.96
N ASP A 625 -22.26 7.28 11.12
CA ASP A 625 -23.02 6.05 11.33
C ASP A 625 -24.32 6.04 10.50
N ASP A 626 -25.03 7.16 10.45
CA ASP A 626 -26.25 7.30 9.69
C ASP A 626 -26.02 7.29 8.17
N PHE A 627 -24.91 7.84 7.69
CA PHE A 627 -24.58 7.89 6.26
C PHE A 627 -24.32 6.49 5.68
N LEU A 628 -23.55 5.65 6.37
CA LEU A 628 -23.36 4.26 5.98
C LEU A 628 -24.65 3.43 5.95
N ARG A 629 -25.66 3.85 6.72
CA ARG A 629 -26.98 3.21 6.80
C ARG A 629 -28.02 3.83 5.85
N GLY A 630 -27.66 4.87 5.11
CA GLY A 630 -28.57 5.60 4.21
C GLY A 630 -29.60 6.46 4.93
N LYS A 631 -29.31 6.90 6.17
CA LYS A 631 -30.20 7.73 6.99
C LYS A 631 -29.80 9.21 7.02
N PHE A 632 -28.57 9.52 6.68
CA PHE A 632 -28.08 10.89 6.55
C PHE A 632 -28.00 11.26 5.07
N HIS A 633 -28.58 12.39 4.69
CA HIS A 633 -28.62 12.89 3.34
C HIS A 633 -27.70 14.09 3.18
N ILE A 634 -26.91 14.08 2.11
CA ILE A 634 -26.04 15.19 1.73
C ILE A 634 -26.67 16.00 0.61
N ASP A 635 -26.39 17.30 0.58
CA ASP A 635 -26.86 18.20 -0.48
C ASP A 635 -25.92 18.08 -1.70
N ILE A 636 -26.47 17.66 -2.84
CA ILE A 636 -25.77 17.51 -4.10
C ILE A 636 -26.48 18.33 -5.17
N GLU A 637 -25.79 19.28 -5.77
CA GLU A 637 -26.27 20.11 -6.88
C GLU A 637 -25.57 19.69 -8.17
N GLU A 638 -26.34 19.20 -9.14
CA GLU A 638 -25.83 18.89 -10.48
C GLU A 638 -25.52 20.18 -11.25
N THR A 639 -24.31 20.25 -11.82
CA THR A 639 -23.82 21.43 -12.53
C THR A 639 -22.78 21.04 -13.59
N THR A 640 -22.09 22.01 -14.14
CA THR A 640 -20.97 21.80 -15.06
C THR A 640 -19.78 22.67 -14.67
N PHE A 641 -18.58 22.24 -15.04
CA PHE A 641 -17.38 23.05 -14.95
C PHE A 641 -16.88 23.35 -16.38
N ASN A 642 -16.76 24.63 -16.72
CA ASN A 642 -16.32 25.11 -18.04
C ASN A 642 -14.94 25.75 -17.92
N LEU A 643 -13.97 25.26 -18.69
CA LEU A 643 -12.59 25.72 -18.63
C LEU A 643 -12.43 27.19 -19.10
N GLY A 644 -13.14 27.61 -20.16
CA GLY A 644 -13.08 28.99 -20.66
C GLY A 644 -13.53 30.01 -19.60
N LYS A 645 -14.68 29.75 -18.93
CA LYS A 645 -15.14 30.57 -17.81
C LYS A 645 -14.18 30.58 -16.63
N TYR A 646 -13.52 29.45 -16.36
CA TYR A 646 -12.51 29.38 -15.34
C TYR A 646 -11.30 30.28 -15.68
N LYS A 647 -10.82 30.26 -16.93
CA LYS A 647 -9.74 31.14 -17.40
C LYS A 647 -10.12 32.62 -17.28
N GLU A 648 -11.34 32.98 -17.66
CA GLU A 648 -11.87 34.34 -17.49
C GLU A 648 -11.89 34.77 -16.00
N TYR A 649 -12.31 33.87 -15.14
CA TYR A 649 -12.28 34.10 -13.68
C TYR A 649 -10.86 34.31 -13.17
N LEU A 650 -9.89 33.48 -13.55
CA LEU A 650 -8.49 33.64 -13.16
C LEU A 650 -7.91 34.98 -13.59
N GLU A 651 -8.20 35.43 -14.81
CA GLU A 651 -7.74 36.75 -15.28
C GLU A 651 -8.36 37.87 -14.45
N SER A 652 -9.64 37.78 -14.06
CA SER A 652 -10.33 38.78 -13.24
C SER A 652 -9.72 38.94 -11.83
N ILE A 653 -9.09 37.91 -11.28
CA ILE A 653 -8.51 37.94 -9.93
C ILE A 653 -6.97 37.93 -9.94
N LYS A 654 -6.33 37.97 -11.09
CA LYS A 654 -4.91 37.76 -11.32
C LYS A 654 -4.01 38.52 -10.35
N GLU A 655 -4.22 39.84 -10.23
CA GLU A 655 -3.41 40.69 -9.35
C GLU A 655 -3.49 40.24 -7.87
N SER A 656 -4.70 39.95 -7.39
CA SER A 656 -4.89 39.51 -6.00
C SER A 656 -4.35 38.11 -5.75
N ALA A 657 -4.47 37.21 -6.74
CA ALA A 657 -3.91 35.86 -6.66
C ALA A 657 -2.36 35.88 -6.63
N GLN A 658 -1.75 36.73 -7.45
CA GLN A 658 -0.29 36.92 -7.46
C GLN A 658 0.23 37.49 -6.13
N LYS A 659 -0.49 38.48 -5.54
CA LYS A 659 -0.13 39.01 -4.21
C LYS A 659 -0.20 37.95 -3.13
N PHE A 660 -1.27 37.14 -3.12
CA PHE A 660 -1.43 36.05 -2.18
C PHE A 660 -0.28 35.03 -2.34
N LYS A 661 -0.02 34.58 -3.57
CA LYS A 661 1.05 33.60 -3.86
C LYS A 661 2.43 34.11 -3.43
N ALA A 662 2.76 35.38 -3.72
CA ALA A 662 4.03 35.97 -3.31
C ALA A 662 4.20 36.05 -1.79
N HIS A 663 3.13 36.38 -1.06
CA HIS A 663 3.14 36.38 0.41
C HIS A 663 3.31 34.97 1.00
N GLN A 664 2.57 34.01 0.45
CA GLN A 664 2.64 32.60 0.83
C GLN A 664 4.05 32.03 0.58
N GLU A 665 4.64 32.28 -0.60
CA GLU A 665 5.98 31.82 -0.95
C GLU A 665 7.04 32.37 0.02
N ALA A 666 6.97 33.67 0.35
CA ALA A 666 7.88 34.27 1.31
C ALA A 666 7.76 33.62 2.70
N SER A 667 6.54 33.29 3.12
CA SER A 667 6.28 32.62 4.42
C SER A 667 6.75 31.16 4.42
N PHE A 668 6.56 30.45 3.29
CA PHE A 668 7.02 29.09 3.08
C PHE A 668 8.56 29.01 3.16
N GLN A 669 9.27 29.91 2.50
CA GLN A 669 10.73 29.96 2.53
C GLN A 669 11.24 30.35 3.93
N ALA A 670 10.56 31.24 4.64
CA ALA A 670 10.91 31.62 6.01
C ALA A 670 10.76 30.41 6.97
N GLU A 671 9.69 29.62 6.81
CA GLU A 671 9.52 28.40 7.63
C GLU A 671 10.59 27.35 7.29
N ARG A 672 10.93 27.16 6.01
CA ARG A 672 12.01 26.27 5.58
C ARG A 672 13.36 26.70 6.19
N GLN A 673 13.68 27.98 6.12
CA GLN A 673 14.91 28.52 6.70
C GLN A 673 14.97 28.29 8.20
N ARG A 674 13.84 28.48 8.90
CA ARG A 674 13.73 28.18 10.33
C ARG A 674 14.00 26.70 10.65
N TRP A 675 13.57 25.77 9.78
CA TRP A 675 13.88 24.36 9.96
C TRP A 675 15.36 24.07 9.83
N ILE A 676 16.01 24.60 8.79
CA ILE A 676 17.45 24.46 8.56
C ILE A 676 18.26 24.98 9.77
N GLU A 677 17.92 26.17 10.26
CA GLU A 677 18.59 26.82 11.41
C GLU A 677 18.44 26.01 12.70
N ASN A 678 17.39 25.22 12.83
CA ASN A 678 17.10 24.41 14.03
C ASN A 678 17.37 22.90 13.80
N GLY A 679 17.93 22.50 12.66
CA GLY A 679 18.20 21.10 12.34
C GLY A 679 16.92 20.24 12.24
N LEU A 680 15.82 20.81 11.75
CA LEU A 680 14.52 20.17 11.62
C LEU A 680 14.20 19.75 10.17
N ASP A 681 15.04 20.12 9.23
CA ASP A 681 14.88 19.84 7.79
C ASP A 681 15.15 18.37 7.46
N HIS A 682 16.02 17.71 8.20
CA HIS A 682 16.27 16.29 8.11
C HIS A 682 15.72 15.54 9.33
N PHE A 683 15.35 14.33 9.14
CA PHE A 683 15.01 13.39 10.20
C PHE A 683 15.78 12.09 9.96
N GLU A 684 16.83 11.90 10.72
CA GLU A 684 17.43 10.59 10.90
C GLU A 684 16.63 9.88 11.99
N SER A 685 15.96 8.78 11.64
CA SER A 685 15.47 7.89 12.68
C SER A 685 16.71 7.39 13.41
N ASP A 686 16.71 7.42 14.75
CA ASP A 686 17.71 6.74 15.58
C ASP A 686 17.64 5.22 15.36
N THR A 687 17.77 4.80 14.12
CA THR A 687 18.05 3.43 13.71
C THR A 687 19.55 3.26 13.54
N GLU A 688 20.37 3.84 14.43
CA GLU A 688 21.61 3.19 14.75
C GLU A 688 21.18 1.89 15.43
N THR A 689 21.25 0.79 14.68
CA THR A 689 21.49 -0.51 15.26
C THR A 689 22.82 -0.35 16.00
N GLU A 690 22.78 0.10 17.27
CA GLU A 690 23.83 -0.30 18.16
C GLU A 690 23.89 -1.82 18.02
N ASP A 691 25.00 -2.31 17.53
CA ASP A 691 25.33 -3.72 17.48
C ASP A 691 25.44 -4.23 18.94
N THR A 692 24.30 -4.36 19.60
CA THR A 692 24.19 -4.83 20.99
C THR A 692 24.36 -6.34 21.09
N HIS A 693 24.72 -7.01 20.00
CA HIS A 693 24.89 -8.46 19.93
C HIS A 693 26.14 -9.01 20.66
N ALA A 694 27.02 -8.14 21.14
CA ALA A 694 28.32 -8.58 21.68
C ALA A 694 28.26 -9.08 23.15
N ASP A 695 27.21 -8.80 23.92
CA ASP A 695 27.19 -9.04 25.39
C ASP A 695 25.99 -9.83 25.92
N ASP A 696 25.16 -10.45 25.07
CA ASP A 696 24.02 -11.26 25.51
C ASP A 696 24.49 -12.65 25.97
N VAL A 697 25.07 -12.74 27.17
CA VAL A 697 25.46 -14.00 27.78
C VAL A 697 24.29 -14.51 28.62
N LEU A 698 23.80 -15.71 28.29
CA LEU A 698 22.80 -16.41 29.10
C LEU A 698 23.39 -16.70 30.50
N PRO A 699 22.76 -16.24 31.61
CA PRO A 699 23.20 -16.54 32.96
C PRO A 699 23.20 -18.07 33.25
N ASP A 700 24.12 -18.53 34.05
CA ASP A 700 24.24 -19.96 34.41
C ASP A 700 22.94 -20.50 35.06
N GLY A 701 22.42 -21.60 34.57
CA GLY A 701 21.21 -22.24 35.10
C GLY A 701 19.91 -21.55 34.70
N CYS A 702 19.94 -20.72 33.64
CA CYS A 702 18.76 -20.11 33.05
C CYS A 702 18.45 -20.66 31.67
N GLU A 703 17.17 -20.59 31.29
CA GLU A 703 16.67 -20.90 29.97
C GLU A 703 16.34 -19.59 29.21
N PRO A 704 16.67 -19.49 27.92
CA PRO A 704 16.44 -18.26 27.16
C PRO A 704 14.99 -18.17 26.65
N ILE A 705 14.38 -16.99 26.74
CA ILE A 705 13.21 -16.63 25.97
C ILE A 705 13.71 -15.82 24.77
N ASN A 706 13.46 -16.30 23.57
CA ASN A 706 13.93 -15.68 22.34
C ASN A 706 12.80 -15.03 21.54
N ALA A 707 13.14 -14.00 20.77
CA ALA A 707 12.23 -13.42 19.77
C ALA A 707 11.88 -14.48 18.72
N THR A 708 10.59 -14.68 18.51
CA THR A 708 10.10 -15.65 17.50
C THR A 708 10.11 -15.09 16.09
N ILE A 709 10.20 -13.76 15.95
CA ILE A 709 10.19 -13.02 14.71
C ILE A 709 11.07 -11.76 14.85
N PRO A 710 11.61 -11.22 13.76
CA PRO A 710 12.25 -9.91 13.80
C PRO A 710 11.21 -8.81 13.95
N GLY A 711 11.52 -7.77 14.72
CA GLY A 711 10.59 -6.66 14.92
C GLY A 711 11.11 -5.60 15.89
N SER A 712 10.28 -4.58 16.16
CA SER A 712 10.53 -3.58 17.19
C SER A 712 9.82 -3.98 18.49
N VAL A 713 10.49 -3.83 19.62
CA VAL A 713 9.88 -4.08 20.93
C VAL A 713 8.84 -3.02 21.24
N TRP A 714 7.57 -3.37 21.11
CA TRP A 714 6.45 -2.47 21.41
C TRP A 714 6.23 -2.29 22.92
N LYS A 715 6.29 -3.41 23.64
CA LYS A 715 6.13 -3.41 25.11
C LYS A 715 7.01 -4.50 25.73
N VAL A 716 7.61 -4.19 26.85
CA VAL A 716 8.22 -5.16 27.77
C VAL A 716 7.24 -5.30 28.94
N LEU A 717 6.78 -6.53 29.22
CA LEU A 717 5.73 -6.83 30.19
C LEU A 717 6.27 -7.53 31.45
N ILE A 718 7.59 -7.66 31.56
CA ILE A 718 8.29 -8.34 32.65
C ILE A 718 9.37 -7.42 33.23
N GLU A 719 9.72 -7.70 34.48
CA GLU A 719 10.84 -7.08 35.20
C GLU A 719 11.74 -8.18 35.78
N GLU A 720 13.03 -7.87 36.02
CA GLU A 720 13.96 -8.78 36.68
C GLU A 720 13.47 -9.12 38.09
N GLY A 721 13.49 -10.40 38.45
CA GLY A 721 12.96 -10.92 39.71
C GLY A 721 11.46 -11.28 39.69
N GLN A 722 10.76 -11.04 38.58
CA GLN A 722 9.34 -11.38 38.43
C GLN A 722 9.15 -12.88 38.15
N GLU A 723 8.17 -13.51 38.81
CA GLU A 723 7.71 -14.85 38.47
C GLU A 723 6.90 -14.88 37.16
N VAL A 724 7.21 -15.82 36.28
CA VAL A 724 6.46 -16.09 35.04
C VAL A 724 6.10 -17.55 34.95
N LYS A 725 4.99 -17.85 34.27
CA LYS A 725 4.53 -19.20 33.94
C LYS A 725 4.66 -19.42 32.45
N LYS A 726 4.82 -20.67 32.07
CA LYS A 726 4.75 -21.07 30.67
C LYS A 726 3.44 -20.60 30.04
N GLY A 727 3.54 -19.85 28.93
CA GLY A 727 2.42 -19.21 28.22
C GLY A 727 2.13 -17.76 28.65
N ASP A 728 2.82 -17.22 29.66
CA ASP A 728 2.69 -15.81 30.00
C ASP A 728 3.39 -14.95 28.95
N THR A 729 2.73 -13.86 28.52
CA THR A 729 3.33 -12.90 27.58
C THR A 729 4.39 -12.05 28.27
N VAL A 730 5.62 -12.12 27.80
CA VAL A 730 6.78 -11.41 28.40
C VAL A 730 7.12 -10.12 27.66
N ALA A 731 6.87 -10.07 26.36
CA ALA A 731 7.05 -8.89 25.54
C ALA A 731 6.03 -8.88 24.38
N VAL A 732 5.82 -7.72 23.79
CA VAL A 732 5.07 -7.58 22.54
C VAL A 732 6.00 -6.95 21.51
N LEU A 733 6.23 -7.64 20.41
CA LEU A 733 6.97 -7.12 19.26
C LEU A 733 5.98 -6.55 18.24
N GLU A 734 6.34 -5.43 17.63
CA GLU A 734 5.68 -4.92 16.43
C GLU A 734 6.51 -5.33 15.21
N SER A 735 5.89 -6.08 14.31
CA SER A 735 6.45 -6.43 13.01
C SER A 735 5.34 -6.38 11.97
N MET A 736 5.61 -5.89 10.76
CA MET A 736 4.62 -5.82 9.67
C MET A 736 3.32 -5.08 10.06
N LYS A 737 3.41 -4.05 10.92
CA LYS A 737 2.26 -3.30 11.50
C LYS A 737 1.31 -4.18 12.34
N MET A 738 1.79 -5.29 12.88
CA MET A 738 1.05 -6.21 13.74
C MET A 738 1.77 -6.37 15.08
N GLU A 739 1.00 -6.57 16.15
CA GLU A 739 1.52 -6.84 17.49
C GLU A 739 1.65 -8.36 17.70
N PHE A 740 2.86 -8.82 18.06
CA PHE A 740 3.17 -10.22 18.32
C PHE A 740 3.53 -10.41 19.78
N PRO A 741 2.69 -11.11 20.57
CA PRO A 741 3.07 -11.48 21.92
C PRO A 741 4.19 -12.52 21.87
N ILE A 742 5.23 -12.30 22.65
CA ILE A 742 6.26 -13.32 22.94
C ILE A 742 5.90 -13.93 24.28
N GLU A 743 5.67 -15.23 24.27
CA GLU A 743 5.28 -15.99 25.44
C GLU A 743 6.47 -16.76 26.02
N SER A 744 6.50 -16.88 27.35
CA SER A 744 7.50 -17.71 28.02
C SER A 744 7.26 -19.19 27.73
N GLU A 745 8.29 -19.89 27.28
CA GLU A 745 8.27 -21.34 27.11
C GLU A 745 8.51 -22.07 28.44
N TYR A 746 8.92 -21.34 29.49
CA TYR A 746 9.31 -21.86 30.80
C TYR A 746 8.53 -21.22 31.93
N SER A 747 8.41 -21.92 33.05
CA SER A 747 7.95 -21.35 34.33
C SER A 747 9.15 -21.13 35.24
N GLY A 748 9.25 -19.98 35.90
CA GLY A 748 10.37 -19.65 36.78
C GLY A 748 10.44 -18.17 37.09
N VAL A 749 11.60 -17.68 37.48
CA VAL A 749 11.85 -16.28 37.81
C VAL A 749 12.71 -15.63 36.71
N ILE A 750 12.34 -14.45 36.26
CA ILE A 750 13.13 -13.67 35.29
C ILE A 750 14.43 -13.23 35.98
N GLU A 751 15.55 -13.77 35.51
CA GLU A 751 16.88 -13.43 36.04
C GLU A 751 17.43 -12.18 35.36
N LYS A 752 17.17 -12.02 34.01
CA LYS A 752 17.65 -10.88 33.24
C LYS A 752 16.72 -10.56 32.08
N VAL A 753 16.56 -9.27 31.78
CA VAL A 753 15.86 -8.75 30.61
C VAL A 753 16.88 -8.07 29.68
N PHE A 754 16.96 -8.51 28.42
CA PHE A 754 17.95 -8.04 27.42
C PHE A 754 17.45 -6.97 26.48
N ILE A 755 16.15 -6.65 26.54
CA ILE A 755 15.50 -5.75 25.58
C ILE A 755 14.93 -4.50 26.25
N LYS A 756 14.76 -3.45 25.46
CA LYS A 756 14.09 -2.19 25.83
C LYS A 756 12.98 -1.86 24.83
N THR A 757 11.96 -1.12 25.27
CA THR A 757 10.92 -0.60 24.37
C THR A 757 11.56 0.21 23.23
N SER A 758 11.05 0.04 22.02
CA SER A 758 11.54 0.61 20.76
C SER A 758 12.86 0.04 20.22
N GLN A 759 13.48 -0.93 20.92
CA GLN A 759 14.65 -1.65 20.41
C GLN A 759 14.24 -2.57 19.27
N GLN A 760 15.12 -2.71 18.28
CA GLN A 760 14.97 -3.72 17.23
C GLN A 760 15.57 -5.02 17.69
N VAL A 761 14.89 -6.13 17.36
CA VAL A 761 15.33 -7.49 17.69
C VAL A 761 15.21 -8.38 16.45
N ASP A 762 16.17 -9.28 16.31
CA ASP A 762 16.15 -10.30 15.26
C ASP A 762 15.45 -11.59 15.74
N ALA A 763 14.97 -12.41 14.80
CA ALA A 763 14.43 -13.72 15.13
C ALA A 763 15.52 -14.58 15.77
N GLY A 764 15.23 -15.18 16.93
CA GLY A 764 16.19 -15.94 17.72
C GLY A 764 17.00 -15.11 18.71
N GLN A 765 16.92 -13.77 18.68
CA GLN A 765 17.58 -12.91 19.67
C GLN A 765 16.98 -13.10 21.04
N MET A 766 17.84 -13.14 22.07
CA MET A 766 17.42 -13.35 23.46
C MET A 766 16.68 -12.11 24.00
N ILE A 767 15.47 -12.33 24.50
CA ILE A 767 14.61 -11.32 25.12
C ILE A 767 14.79 -11.28 26.62
N ALA A 768 14.78 -12.46 27.25
CA ALA A 768 14.95 -12.61 28.67
C ALA A 768 15.58 -13.96 29.02
N ALA A 769 16.15 -14.07 30.23
CA ALA A 769 16.61 -15.31 30.82
C ALA A 769 15.71 -15.69 31.99
N VAL A 770 15.19 -16.91 31.99
CA VAL A 770 14.33 -17.47 33.04
C VAL A 770 15.11 -18.52 33.84
N LYS A 771 15.21 -18.32 35.15
CA LYS A 771 15.71 -19.33 36.06
C LYS A 771 14.57 -20.28 36.42
N THR A 772 14.64 -21.48 35.89
CA THR A 772 13.65 -22.53 36.18
C THR A 772 13.90 -23.14 37.56
N GLU A 773 12.85 -23.41 38.33
CA GLU A 773 12.97 -24.28 39.52
C GLU A 773 13.15 -25.72 39.04
N GLU A 774 14.20 -26.41 39.52
CA GLU A 774 14.43 -27.85 39.27
C GLU A 774 13.26 -28.72 39.75
#